data_e44c4515ce356d3aa3a8e1731ded842d
#
_entry.id   e44c4515ce356d3aa3a8e1731ded842d
#
_cell.length_a   1.000
_cell.length_b   1.000
_cell.length_c   1.000
_cell.angle_alpha   90.00
_cell.angle_beta   90.00
_cell.angle_gamma   90.00
#
_symmetry.space_group_name_H-M   'P 1'
#
loop_
_entity.id
_entity.type
_entity.pdbx_description
1 polymer ?
#
loop_
_entity_poly.entity_id
_entity_poly.type
_entity_poly.pdbx_seq_one_letter_code
_entity_poly.pdbx_strand_id
1 'polypeptide(L)'
;MGPSGLLDVLKVASVVLDVEGRIVLWSPQAEELFGYPAREALGEYAARIMVHEQHLDLVVKLFADVMETGEGWAGAFPIRRKDGGTRLVEFRNMRLLDDQGDVYALGLCADQSTVRQVERDVALSTRTIAQAPVGLAVLDTELRYVSVNPALAELNGLPAEAHLGHMPHELMQDTEAARTVEAALRAVLRTGEPVINRRIVGRTRAHPDMDRFWSVSLYRLEDTAGTVLGVAGMAVDITEQHQAAVAAETARRRLALIADASARIGTTLELDRTAGELADVAVPELADVAAVDLLDAVVQGRRSTLGPAEPAVIRALAVRSAHDTGAVEAADPPGHIARYGPDRLVTECVRTGDPVLVARVGDMDLPRIARSPEAARQLGRAGLHSYLAVPLIARGEVLGALDLKRIHNPLPFSEDDLLLARELAARAAIQIDNARWYQNARDTALTLQRSMLPSHPPVTGGLEVASRYQPAGAGAEVGGDWFDVIPLEGAKTALVVGDVMGSGIEAAATMGRLRTATHTLASLDLEPTRLLEHLDTITQGLDHSIATCVYAVHDPELRQCRIANAGHLPPVRVRPGRPPELLELPTGAPLGVGGVAFSTTTVDLEPGDQLVFYTDGLVETRRHPLDERLDALLALLDDPGRPLQECCDLLLRTLHQPENSDDVALLIARVLAPA
;
A
#
# COMPACT_ATOMS: atom_id res chain seq x y z
N MET A 1 -11.52 47.15 47.92
CA MET A 1 -10.13 47.65 47.91
C MET A 1 -10.02 48.51 46.68
N GLY A 2 -9.65 49.79 46.81
CA GLY A 2 -9.49 50.66 45.63
C GLY A 2 -8.35 50.21 44.73
N PRO A 3 -8.27 50.70 43.49
CA PRO A 3 -7.25 50.29 42.54
C PRO A 3 -5.86 50.57 43.10
N SER A 4 -5.04 49.54 43.28
CA SER A 4 -3.65 49.66 43.69
C SER A 4 -2.87 50.28 42.53
N GLY A 5 -2.58 51.60 42.67
CA GLY A 5 -1.72 52.29 41.70
C GLY A 5 -0.28 51.81 41.78
N LEU A 6 0.54 52.20 40.81
CA LEU A 6 1.96 51.86 40.77
C LEU A 6 2.70 52.28 42.07
N LEU A 7 2.28 53.39 42.65
CA LEU A 7 2.82 53.88 43.95
C LEU A 7 2.53 52.90 45.10
N ASP A 8 1.37 52.22 45.09
CA ASP A 8 1.04 51.22 46.11
C ASP A 8 1.89 49.97 45.94
N VAL A 9 2.12 49.54 44.69
CA VAL A 9 2.99 48.39 44.35
C VAL A 9 4.44 48.68 44.77
N LEU A 10 4.92 49.88 44.52
CA LEU A 10 6.26 50.34 44.92
C LEU A 10 6.37 50.66 46.39
N LYS A 11 5.25 50.68 47.16
CA LYS A 11 5.18 51.04 48.57
C LYS A 11 5.92 52.36 48.86
N VAL A 12 5.65 53.36 48.04
CA VAL A 12 6.30 54.67 48.15
C VAL A 12 5.92 55.37 49.44
N ALA A 13 6.90 55.52 50.31
CA ALA A 13 6.76 56.30 51.55
C ALA A 13 6.89 57.81 51.31
N SER A 14 6.04 58.59 51.94
CA SER A 14 6.09 60.03 51.85
C SER A 14 6.47 60.59 53.20
N VAL A 15 7.45 61.48 53.23
CA VAL A 15 7.96 62.21 54.40
C VAL A 15 8.01 63.66 54.03
N VAL A 16 7.44 64.53 54.87
CA VAL A 16 7.55 66.00 54.73
C VAL A 16 8.32 66.56 55.94
N LEU A 17 9.26 67.43 55.63
CA LEU A 17 10.12 68.09 56.61
C LEU A 17 9.88 69.59 56.59
N ASP A 18 9.94 70.24 57.77
CA ASP A 18 9.98 71.69 57.89
C ASP A 18 11.33 72.28 57.56
N VAL A 19 11.49 73.59 57.68
CA VAL A 19 12.75 74.32 57.35
C VAL A 19 13.91 73.96 58.31
N GLU A 20 13.65 73.46 59.49
CA GLU A 20 14.66 72.97 60.42
C GLU A 20 14.99 71.48 60.18
N GLY A 21 14.28 70.76 59.25
CA GLY A 21 14.50 69.37 58.95
C GLY A 21 13.76 68.43 59.94
N ARG A 22 12.72 68.90 60.65
CA ARG A 22 11.85 68.09 61.50
C ARG A 22 10.72 67.48 60.65
N ILE A 23 10.34 66.30 60.98
CA ILE A 23 9.28 65.53 60.27
C ILE A 23 7.92 66.12 60.67
N VAL A 24 7.18 66.68 59.71
CA VAL A 24 5.81 67.18 59.87
C VAL A 24 4.74 66.26 59.30
N LEU A 25 5.13 65.39 58.35
CA LEU A 25 4.28 64.32 57.80
C LEU A 25 5.05 63.02 57.71
N TRP A 26 4.43 61.93 58.16
CA TRP A 26 4.96 60.57 58.11
C TRP A 26 3.90 59.63 57.61
N SER A 27 4.03 59.12 56.40
CA SER A 27 3.03 58.21 55.83
C SER A 27 3.07 56.80 56.47
N PRO A 28 2.00 56.04 56.38
CA PRO A 28 2.01 54.62 56.81
C PRO A 28 3.09 53.78 56.17
N GLN A 29 3.42 54.08 54.89
CA GLN A 29 4.51 53.40 54.13
C GLN A 29 5.88 53.80 54.70
N ALA A 30 6.01 55.02 55.26
CA ALA A 30 7.21 55.46 55.98
C ALA A 30 7.39 54.71 57.27
N GLU A 31 6.29 54.46 58.06
CA GLU A 31 6.35 53.59 59.23
C GLU A 31 6.89 52.20 58.86
N GLU A 32 6.38 51.58 57.79
CA GLU A 32 6.82 50.25 57.31
C GLU A 32 8.29 50.27 56.88
N LEU A 33 8.67 51.26 56.08
CA LEU A 33 10.01 51.38 55.53
C LEU A 33 11.08 51.62 56.58
N PHE A 34 10.88 52.58 57.46
CA PHE A 34 11.86 53.06 58.47
C PHE A 34 11.72 52.37 59.81
N GLY A 35 10.52 51.74 60.12
CA GLY A 35 10.26 51.05 61.37
C GLY A 35 9.88 51.95 62.58
N TYR A 36 9.69 53.24 62.37
CA TYR A 36 9.25 54.21 63.34
C TYR A 36 7.75 54.47 63.17
N PRO A 37 6.91 54.28 64.18
CA PRO A 37 5.52 54.76 64.14
C PRO A 37 5.42 56.25 64.08
N ALA A 38 4.41 56.83 63.39
CA ALA A 38 4.27 58.28 63.20
C ALA A 38 4.38 59.07 64.54
N ARG A 39 3.81 58.57 65.66
CA ARG A 39 3.89 59.18 67.00
C ARG A 39 5.33 59.38 67.53
N GLU A 40 6.29 58.55 67.01
CA GLU A 40 7.69 58.65 67.42
C GLU A 40 8.54 59.43 66.38
N ALA A 41 8.09 59.48 65.12
CA ALA A 41 8.79 60.15 64.10
C ALA A 41 8.43 61.66 63.98
N LEU A 42 7.17 62.02 64.15
CA LEU A 42 6.71 63.38 64.01
C LEU A 42 7.39 64.33 65.04
N GLY A 43 7.89 65.41 64.57
CA GLY A 43 8.64 66.40 65.34
C GLY A 43 10.13 66.09 65.53
N GLU A 44 10.57 64.91 65.26
CA GLU A 44 12.00 64.53 65.33
C GLU A 44 12.74 65.01 64.11
N TYR A 45 14.07 65.19 64.22
CA TYR A 45 14.94 65.52 63.09
C TYR A 45 15.09 64.27 62.17
N ALA A 46 14.67 64.39 60.96
CA ALA A 46 14.71 63.25 59.99
C ALA A 46 16.11 62.65 59.87
N ALA A 47 17.14 63.47 59.79
CA ALA A 47 18.53 63.05 59.67
C ALA A 47 18.96 62.20 60.90
N ARG A 48 18.45 62.51 62.13
CA ARG A 48 18.81 61.76 63.30
C ARG A 48 18.26 60.34 63.36
N ILE A 49 17.03 60.13 62.88
CA ILE A 49 16.37 58.84 63.00
C ILE A 49 16.53 57.95 61.75
N MET A 50 16.70 58.60 60.56
CA MET A 50 16.73 57.89 59.29
C MET A 50 18.14 57.63 58.82
N VAL A 51 19.16 58.38 59.25
CA VAL A 51 20.50 58.39 58.61
C VAL A 51 21.53 57.85 59.63
N HIS A 52 22.51 57.11 59.08
CA HIS A 52 23.69 56.71 59.86
C HIS A 52 24.61 57.92 60.09
N GLU A 53 25.26 57.98 61.28
CA GLU A 53 26.12 59.10 61.68
C GLU A 53 27.16 59.49 60.62
N GLN A 54 27.76 58.50 59.96
CA GLN A 54 28.77 58.73 58.89
C GLN A 54 28.24 59.49 57.67
N HIS A 55 26.93 59.56 57.47
CA HIS A 55 26.30 60.21 56.36
C HIS A 55 25.53 61.48 56.74
N LEU A 56 25.54 61.89 58.00
CA LEU A 56 24.75 62.98 58.52
C LEU A 56 25.09 64.33 57.84
N ASP A 57 26.38 64.64 57.74
CA ASP A 57 26.84 65.89 57.06
C ASP A 57 26.42 66.01 55.64
N LEU A 58 26.48 64.87 54.88
CA LEU A 58 26.04 64.84 53.51
C LEU A 58 24.54 65.07 53.35
N VAL A 59 23.71 64.44 54.20
CA VAL A 59 22.26 64.56 54.09
C VAL A 59 21.80 65.95 54.54
N VAL A 60 22.40 66.54 55.59
CA VAL A 60 22.14 67.87 55.96
C VAL A 60 22.47 68.88 54.88
N LYS A 61 23.62 68.70 54.19
CA LYS A 61 23.99 69.55 53.04
C LYS A 61 22.98 69.36 51.84
N LEU A 62 22.60 68.16 51.49
CA LEU A 62 21.62 67.90 50.40
C LEU A 62 20.24 68.49 50.80
N PHE A 63 19.83 68.45 52.03
CA PHE A 63 18.61 69.08 52.52
C PHE A 63 18.69 70.59 52.34
N ALA A 64 19.79 71.23 52.83
CA ALA A 64 20.00 72.68 52.71
C ALA A 64 19.98 73.13 51.22
N ASP A 65 20.65 72.34 50.30
CA ASP A 65 20.69 72.66 48.88
C ASP A 65 19.26 72.62 48.29
N VAL A 66 18.42 71.63 48.60
CA VAL A 66 17.01 71.56 48.16
C VAL A 66 16.18 72.74 48.71
N MET A 67 16.38 73.14 49.95
CA MET A 67 15.63 74.23 50.54
C MET A 67 16.02 75.58 50.01
N GLU A 68 17.31 75.83 49.73
CA GLU A 68 17.82 77.10 49.19
C GLU A 68 17.53 77.24 47.72
N THR A 69 17.89 76.24 46.88
CA THR A 69 17.84 76.38 45.45
C THR A 69 16.47 76.00 44.87
N GLY A 70 15.71 75.14 45.55
CA GLY A 70 14.47 74.59 45.07
C GLY A 70 14.67 73.45 44.06
N GLU A 71 15.92 73.14 43.72
CA GLU A 71 16.21 71.98 42.84
C GLU A 71 16.06 70.66 43.61
N GLY A 72 15.26 69.76 43.07
CA GLY A 72 15.04 68.44 43.70
C GLY A 72 16.28 67.54 43.56
N TRP A 73 16.52 66.75 44.57
CA TRP A 73 17.56 65.72 44.55
C TRP A 73 16.93 64.33 44.41
N ALA A 74 17.52 63.47 43.60
CA ALA A 74 17.13 62.06 43.44
C ALA A 74 18.36 61.16 43.51
N GLY A 75 18.27 60.10 44.29
CA GLY A 75 19.36 59.14 44.43
C GLY A 75 19.07 58.05 45.46
N ALA A 76 19.94 57.03 45.48
CA ALA A 76 19.81 55.94 46.44
C ALA A 76 20.72 56.19 47.66
N PHE A 77 20.19 56.00 48.83
CA PHE A 77 20.86 56.29 50.07
C PHE A 77 20.64 55.20 51.17
N PRO A 78 21.70 54.75 51.88
CA PRO A 78 21.54 53.82 52.98
C PRO A 78 20.91 54.47 54.17
N ILE A 79 19.74 54.01 54.55
CA ILE A 79 19.02 54.48 55.73
C ILE A 79 19.21 53.52 56.90
N ARG A 80 19.06 54.06 58.16
CA ARG A 80 19.01 53.31 59.40
C ARG A 80 17.57 53.09 59.84
N ARG A 81 17.19 51.84 60.06
CA ARG A 81 15.90 51.52 60.64
C ARG A 81 15.91 51.50 62.15
N LYS A 82 14.73 51.57 62.79
CA LYS A 82 14.57 51.50 64.23
C LYS A 82 15.18 50.24 64.84
N ASP A 83 15.11 49.12 64.18
CA ASP A 83 15.70 47.83 64.59
C ASP A 83 17.25 47.75 64.43
N GLY A 84 17.87 48.86 64.03
CA GLY A 84 19.32 48.92 63.73
C GLY A 84 19.73 48.41 62.37
N GLY A 85 18.82 47.86 61.60
CA GLY A 85 19.09 47.38 60.20
C GLY A 85 19.37 48.54 59.25
N THR A 86 20.16 48.26 58.20
CA THR A 86 20.43 49.20 57.13
C THR A 86 19.64 48.75 55.88
N ARG A 87 18.97 49.71 55.23
CA ARG A 87 18.33 49.55 53.95
C ARG A 87 18.79 50.57 52.95
N LEU A 88 18.95 50.22 51.72
CA LEU A 88 19.19 51.11 50.62
C LEU A 88 17.85 51.58 50.06
N VAL A 89 17.59 52.87 50.14
CA VAL A 89 16.31 53.48 49.77
C VAL A 89 16.57 54.53 48.69
N GLU A 90 15.74 54.48 47.67
CA GLU A 90 15.72 55.54 46.65
C GLU A 90 14.87 56.70 47.17
N PHE A 91 15.43 57.89 47.08
CA PHE A 91 14.82 59.16 47.48
C PHE A 91 14.61 60.04 46.27
N ARG A 92 13.48 60.73 46.30
CA ARG A 92 13.25 61.88 45.46
C ARG A 92 12.75 63.01 46.35
N ASN A 93 13.60 63.98 46.54
CA ASN A 93 13.31 65.11 47.40
C ASN A 93 13.01 66.36 46.58
N MET A 94 11.99 67.10 46.98
CA MET A 94 11.58 68.35 46.34
C MET A 94 11.09 69.38 47.34
N ARG A 95 11.23 70.61 47.02
CA ARG A 95 10.71 71.73 47.84
C ARG A 95 9.22 71.92 47.56
N LEU A 96 8.43 72.05 48.59
CA LEU A 96 7.02 72.40 48.54
C LEU A 96 6.84 73.78 49.18
N LEU A 97 5.83 74.51 48.71
CA LEU A 97 5.34 75.74 49.29
C LEU A 97 3.88 75.54 49.65
N ASP A 98 3.47 75.91 50.86
CA ASP A 98 2.06 75.91 51.22
C ASP A 98 1.36 77.24 50.83
N ASP A 99 0.05 77.32 51.04
CA ASP A 99 -0.77 78.45 50.65
C ASP A 99 -0.42 79.74 51.43
N GLN A 100 0.36 79.61 52.51
CA GLN A 100 0.81 80.71 53.38
C GLN A 100 2.23 81.17 53.04
N GLY A 101 2.91 80.41 52.11
CA GLY A 101 4.28 80.73 51.68
C GLY A 101 5.34 80.00 52.50
N ASP A 102 4.94 79.15 53.46
CA ASP A 102 5.90 78.36 54.22
C ASP A 102 6.52 77.26 53.34
N VAL A 103 7.82 77.03 53.59
CA VAL A 103 8.62 76.13 52.81
C VAL A 103 8.77 74.76 53.51
N TYR A 104 8.54 73.68 52.74
CA TYR A 104 8.71 72.32 53.24
C TYR A 104 9.55 71.51 52.21
N ALA A 105 10.16 70.42 52.70
CA ALA A 105 10.76 69.43 51.83
C ALA A 105 9.91 68.16 51.84
N LEU A 106 9.45 67.75 50.62
CA LEU A 106 8.82 66.45 50.42
C LEU A 106 9.87 65.42 49.99
N GLY A 107 10.01 64.37 50.77
CA GLY A 107 10.77 63.14 50.37
C GLY A 107 9.84 62.03 50.03
N LEU A 108 9.96 61.53 48.76
CA LEU A 108 9.37 60.28 48.33
C LEU A 108 10.46 59.22 48.40
N CYS A 109 10.16 58.14 49.11
CA CYS A 109 11.11 57.08 49.44
C CYS A 109 10.60 55.70 49.01
N ALA A 110 11.40 54.91 48.34
CA ALA A 110 11.06 53.49 47.99
C ALA A 110 12.27 52.61 48.28
N ASP A 111 11.99 51.40 48.76
CA ASP A 111 13.05 50.38 48.91
C ASP A 111 13.64 50.04 47.55
N GLN A 112 14.96 50.21 47.38
CA GLN A 112 15.65 50.00 46.12
C GLN A 112 15.48 48.53 45.62
N SER A 113 15.37 47.54 46.54
CA SER A 113 15.16 46.16 46.15
C SER A 113 13.79 45.93 45.49
N THR A 114 12.76 46.66 45.96
CA THR A 114 11.41 46.63 45.36
C THR A 114 11.39 47.24 43.99
N VAL A 115 12.03 48.44 43.86
CA VAL A 115 12.13 49.12 42.55
C VAL A 115 12.87 48.24 41.54
N ARG A 116 14.04 47.74 41.92
CA ARG A 116 14.81 46.84 41.05
C ARG A 116 14.10 45.52 40.72
N GLN A 117 13.29 45.00 41.63
CA GLN A 117 12.45 43.82 41.38
C GLN A 117 11.43 44.12 40.25
N VAL A 118 10.70 45.23 40.40
CA VAL A 118 9.70 45.61 39.37
C VAL A 118 10.36 45.91 38.01
N GLU A 119 11.49 46.62 38.01
CA GLU A 119 12.25 46.85 36.79
C GLU A 119 12.72 45.56 36.13
N ARG A 120 13.19 44.59 36.95
CA ARG A 120 13.60 43.27 36.45
C ARG A 120 12.42 42.48 35.90
N ASP A 121 11.28 42.48 36.58
CA ASP A 121 10.10 41.74 36.15
C ASP A 121 9.53 42.30 34.83
N VAL A 122 9.48 43.62 34.71
CA VAL A 122 9.11 44.30 33.45
C VAL A 122 10.11 44.00 32.35
N ALA A 123 11.42 44.08 32.62
CA ALA A 123 12.46 43.79 31.63
C ALA A 123 12.44 42.34 31.19
N LEU A 124 12.21 41.39 32.10
CA LEU A 124 12.06 39.97 31.79
C LEU A 124 10.82 39.73 30.94
N SER A 125 9.66 40.29 31.32
CA SER A 125 8.42 40.16 30.54
C SER A 125 8.58 40.68 29.12
N THR A 126 9.15 41.89 28.99
CA THR A 126 9.40 42.52 27.69
C THR A 126 10.35 41.69 26.80
N ARG A 127 11.45 41.19 27.40
CA ARG A 127 12.39 40.33 26.65
C ARG A 127 11.78 38.98 26.26
N THR A 128 11.01 38.37 27.15
CA THR A 128 10.35 37.10 26.85
C THR A 128 9.38 37.25 25.69
N ILE A 129 8.58 38.30 25.67
CA ILE A 129 7.66 38.58 24.54
C ILE A 129 8.43 38.87 23.27
N ALA A 130 9.51 39.68 23.32
CA ALA A 130 10.30 40.05 22.16
C ALA A 130 11.08 38.87 21.53
N GLN A 131 11.50 37.91 22.38
CA GLN A 131 12.27 36.73 21.93
C GLN A 131 11.41 35.50 21.66
N ALA A 132 10.09 35.56 21.92
CA ALA A 132 9.19 34.43 21.66
C ALA A 132 9.19 34.09 20.15
N PRO A 133 9.43 32.82 19.77
CA PRO A 133 9.45 32.40 18.35
C PRO A 133 8.03 32.25 17.76
N VAL A 134 7.05 32.84 18.40
CA VAL A 134 5.63 32.84 18.00
C VAL A 134 5.16 34.28 17.85
N GLY A 135 4.34 34.54 16.86
CA GLY A 135 3.75 35.86 16.67
C GLY A 135 2.79 36.20 17.80
N LEU A 136 3.04 37.28 18.52
CA LEU A 136 2.19 37.75 19.60
C LEU A 136 1.67 39.14 19.31
N ALA A 137 0.38 39.38 19.59
CA ALA A 137 -0.26 40.65 19.45
C ALA A 137 -1.18 40.93 20.63
N VAL A 138 -1.35 42.20 20.95
CA VAL A 138 -2.41 42.71 21.82
C VAL A 138 -3.23 43.71 21.00
N LEU A 139 -4.54 43.52 21.00
CA LEU A 139 -5.50 44.43 20.36
C LEU A 139 -6.40 45.04 21.43
N ASP A 140 -6.80 46.29 21.23
CA ASP A 140 -7.77 46.96 22.12
C ASP A 140 -9.21 46.47 21.91
N THR A 141 -10.15 47.13 22.60
CA THR A 141 -11.59 46.81 22.46
C THR A 141 -12.19 47.18 21.11
N GLU A 142 -11.46 48.01 20.31
CA GLU A 142 -11.83 48.34 18.92
C GLU A 142 -11.14 47.41 17.91
N LEU A 143 -10.40 46.41 18.41
CA LEU A 143 -9.60 45.45 17.61
C LEU A 143 -8.48 46.12 16.83
N ARG A 144 -7.89 47.19 17.34
CA ARG A 144 -6.68 47.79 16.80
C ARG A 144 -5.45 47.26 17.54
N TYR A 145 -4.38 47.05 16.80
CA TYR A 145 -3.12 46.60 17.38
C TYR A 145 -2.56 47.63 18.37
N VAL A 146 -2.41 47.22 19.61
CA VAL A 146 -1.74 47.99 20.66
C VAL A 146 -0.27 47.59 20.78
N SER A 147 0.02 46.31 20.59
CA SER A 147 1.38 45.77 20.64
C SER A 147 1.52 44.56 19.75
N VAL A 148 2.67 44.44 19.12
CA VAL A 148 3.09 43.24 18.37
C VAL A 148 4.54 42.91 18.71
N ASN A 149 4.89 41.65 18.76
CA ASN A 149 6.29 41.24 18.90
C ASN A 149 7.01 41.13 17.53
N PRO A 150 8.34 41.04 17.52
CA PRO A 150 9.11 40.91 16.28
C PRO A 150 8.71 39.72 15.42
N ALA A 151 8.35 38.56 16.04
CA ALA A 151 7.95 37.38 15.31
C ALA A 151 6.64 37.58 14.52
N LEU A 152 5.66 38.33 15.05
CA LEU A 152 4.45 38.65 14.29
C LEU A 152 4.73 39.65 13.18
N ALA A 153 5.62 40.63 13.41
CA ALA A 153 6.04 41.57 12.42
C ALA A 153 6.70 40.88 11.23
N GLU A 154 7.58 39.91 11.48
CA GLU A 154 8.22 39.07 10.47
C GLU A 154 7.21 38.21 9.71
N LEU A 155 6.30 37.55 10.42
CA LEU A 155 5.25 36.71 9.86
C LEU A 155 4.36 37.47 8.86
N ASN A 156 4.00 38.71 9.19
CA ASN A 156 3.17 39.56 8.35
C ASN A 156 3.99 40.29 7.24
N GLY A 157 5.31 40.39 7.38
CA GLY A 157 6.20 41.17 6.48
C GLY A 157 6.02 42.67 6.63
N LEU A 158 5.72 43.15 7.82
CA LEU A 158 5.52 44.54 8.17
C LEU A 158 6.26 44.89 9.47
N PRO A 159 6.91 46.09 9.59
CA PRO A 159 7.52 46.46 10.85
C PRO A 159 6.45 46.62 11.95
N ALA A 160 6.86 46.44 13.21
CA ALA A 160 5.94 46.48 14.33
C ALA A 160 5.14 47.80 14.42
N GLU A 161 5.78 48.94 14.15
CA GLU A 161 5.17 50.28 14.17
C GLU A 161 4.04 50.41 13.14
N ALA A 162 4.14 49.71 12.01
CA ALA A 162 3.11 49.77 10.96
C ALA A 162 1.84 48.99 11.34
N HIS A 163 1.86 48.19 12.42
CA HIS A 163 0.69 47.52 12.93
C HIS A 163 -0.12 48.40 13.88
N LEU A 164 0.55 49.25 14.64
CA LEU A 164 -0.08 49.98 15.74
C LEU A 164 -1.23 50.89 15.27
N GLY A 165 -2.37 50.78 15.95
CA GLY A 165 -3.59 51.53 15.64
C GLY A 165 -4.39 51.04 14.46
N HIS A 166 -3.89 50.05 13.68
CA HIS A 166 -4.60 49.44 12.56
C HIS A 166 -5.37 48.20 12.95
N MET A 167 -6.42 47.87 12.21
CA MET A 167 -7.16 46.63 12.35
C MET A 167 -6.51 45.51 11.50
N PRO A 168 -6.68 44.20 11.84
CA PRO A 168 -6.09 43.11 11.07
C PRO A 168 -6.43 43.11 9.58
N HIS A 169 -7.66 43.45 9.20
CA HIS A 169 -8.09 43.46 7.79
C HIS A 169 -7.45 44.57 6.95
N GLU A 170 -6.95 45.66 7.59
CA GLU A 170 -6.26 46.75 6.89
C GLU A 170 -4.83 46.35 6.47
N LEU A 171 -4.28 45.33 7.13
CA LEU A 171 -2.89 44.88 6.96
C LEU A 171 -2.75 43.58 6.20
N MET A 172 -3.76 42.71 6.29
CA MET A 172 -3.77 41.41 5.61
C MET A 172 -4.20 41.56 4.15
N GLN A 173 -3.43 40.95 3.23
CA GLN A 173 -3.76 40.93 1.79
C GLN A 173 -4.92 40.02 1.45
N ASP A 174 -5.04 38.91 2.17
CA ASP A 174 -6.09 37.92 1.97
C ASP A 174 -7.35 38.34 2.71
N THR A 175 -8.36 38.79 1.98
CA THR A 175 -9.62 39.29 2.52
C THR A 175 -10.44 38.21 3.23
N GLU A 176 -10.32 36.94 2.87
CA GLU A 176 -11.05 35.82 3.49
C GLU A 176 -10.41 35.43 4.82
N ALA A 177 -9.08 35.30 4.84
CA ALA A 177 -8.31 35.07 6.05
C ALA A 177 -8.53 36.20 7.05
N ALA A 178 -8.49 37.47 6.59
CA ALA A 178 -8.75 38.66 7.42
C ALA A 178 -10.14 38.63 8.06
N ARG A 179 -11.19 38.34 7.28
CA ARG A 179 -12.56 38.23 7.83
C ARG A 179 -12.66 37.12 8.86
N THR A 180 -12.01 35.99 8.61
CA THR A 180 -12.02 34.84 9.53
C THR A 180 -11.37 35.18 10.86
N VAL A 181 -10.21 35.85 10.84
CA VAL A 181 -9.50 36.31 12.03
C VAL A 181 -10.35 37.35 12.80
N GLU A 182 -10.89 38.33 12.10
CA GLU A 182 -11.69 39.41 12.71
C GLU A 182 -12.99 38.90 13.34
N ALA A 183 -13.68 37.96 12.68
CA ALA A 183 -14.85 37.32 13.24
C ALA A 183 -14.52 36.56 14.54
N ALA A 184 -13.37 35.89 14.59
CA ALA A 184 -12.90 35.20 15.79
C ALA A 184 -12.54 36.22 16.92
N LEU A 185 -11.84 37.31 16.60
CA LEU A 185 -11.51 38.36 17.55
C LEU A 185 -12.77 39.00 18.19
N ARG A 186 -13.77 39.35 17.36
CA ARG A 186 -15.06 39.88 17.84
C ARG A 186 -15.80 38.87 18.72
N ALA A 187 -15.76 37.60 18.38
CA ALA A 187 -16.41 36.55 19.19
C ALA A 187 -15.75 36.46 20.57
N VAL A 188 -14.40 36.38 20.64
CA VAL A 188 -13.64 36.29 21.87
C VAL A 188 -13.86 37.52 22.74
N LEU A 189 -13.82 38.72 22.14
CA LEU A 189 -14.04 39.97 22.86
C LEU A 189 -15.44 40.02 23.54
N ARG A 190 -16.45 39.57 22.81
CA ARG A 190 -17.86 39.59 23.27
C ARG A 190 -18.16 38.50 24.29
N THR A 191 -17.74 37.25 24.05
CA THR A 191 -18.14 36.09 24.85
C THR A 191 -17.16 35.77 25.98
N GLY A 192 -15.87 36.14 25.83
CA GLY A 192 -14.79 35.73 26.70
C GLY A 192 -14.31 34.32 26.50
N GLU A 193 -14.97 33.53 25.66
CA GLU A 193 -14.54 32.16 25.32
C GLU A 193 -13.29 32.21 24.44
N PRO A 194 -12.17 31.55 24.81
CA PRO A 194 -10.95 31.58 24.03
C PRO A 194 -11.10 30.78 22.76
N VAL A 195 -10.47 31.22 21.67
CA VAL A 195 -10.23 30.44 20.45
C VAL A 195 -8.86 29.82 20.59
N ILE A 196 -8.74 28.49 20.44
CA ILE A 196 -7.48 27.78 20.64
C ILE A 196 -7.16 26.99 19.37
N ASN A 197 -5.91 27.14 18.85
CA ASN A 197 -5.36 26.40 17.73
C ASN A 197 -6.24 26.40 16.47
N ARG A 198 -6.90 27.49 16.18
CA ARG A 198 -7.70 27.62 14.96
C ARG A 198 -6.78 27.75 13.75
N ARG A 199 -6.92 26.84 12.78
CA ARG A 199 -6.18 26.96 11.53
C ARG A 199 -6.71 28.07 10.66
N ILE A 200 -5.82 28.89 10.17
CA ILE A 200 -6.07 29.94 9.19
C ILE A 200 -5.13 29.69 8.03
N VAL A 201 -5.66 29.81 6.80
CA VAL A 201 -4.89 29.74 5.56
C VAL A 201 -4.98 31.09 4.89
N GLY A 202 -3.87 31.58 4.35
CA GLY A 202 -3.87 32.83 3.63
C GLY A 202 -2.48 33.23 3.18
N ARG A 203 -2.38 34.43 2.62
CA ARG A 203 -1.12 35.00 2.09
C ARG A 203 -0.76 36.24 2.87
N THR A 204 0.54 36.44 3.08
CA THR A 204 1.06 37.65 3.72
C THR A 204 1.90 38.45 2.75
N ARG A 205 2.25 39.68 3.11
CA ARG A 205 3.17 40.51 2.32
C ARG A 205 4.59 39.92 2.26
N ALA A 206 4.98 39.14 3.28
CA ALA A 206 6.24 38.42 3.27
C ALA A 206 6.25 37.27 2.22
N HIS A 207 5.07 36.66 1.93
CA HIS A 207 4.93 35.53 1.02
C HIS A 207 3.66 35.70 0.18
N PRO A 208 3.66 36.58 -0.83
CA PRO A 208 2.46 36.92 -1.60
C PRO A 208 2.01 35.78 -2.55
N ASP A 209 2.93 34.91 -2.98
CA ASP A 209 2.71 33.88 -3.99
C ASP A 209 2.43 32.48 -3.39
N MET A 210 2.51 32.34 -2.07
CA MET A 210 2.37 31.07 -1.36
C MET A 210 1.31 31.13 -0.29
N ASP A 211 0.43 30.13 -0.25
CA ASP A 211 -0.48 29.93 0.87
C ASP A 211 0.33 29.46 2.10
N ARG A 212 0.13 30.15 3.21
CA ARG A 212 0.71 29.85 4.51
C ARG A 212 -0.39 29.35 5.45
N PHE A 213 -0.01 28.50 6.38
CA PHE A 213 -0.90 27.92 7.36
C PHE A 213 -0.49 28.40 8.75
N TRP A 214 -1.45 29.00 9.49
CA TRP A 214 -1.23 29.44 10.85
C TRP A 214 -2.16 28.74 11.83
N SER A 215 -1.62 28.47 13.01
CA SER A 215 -2.41 28.12 14.19
C SER A 215 -2.59 29.39 15.01
N VAL A 216 -3.81 29.88 15.09
CA VAL A 216 -4.15 31.12 15.82
C VAL A 216 -4.90 30.78 17.10
N SER A 217 -4.44 31.36 18.21
CA SER A 217 -5.13 31.32 19.51
C SER A 217 -5.40 32.73 20.00
N LEU A 218 -6.61 32.98 20.52
CA LEU A 218 -7.10 34.28 20.93
C LEU A 218 -7.67 34.20 22.33
N TYR A 219 -7.32 35.16 23.17
CA TYR A 219 -7.76 35.23 24.57
C TYR A 219 -8.21 36.64 24.91
N ARG A 220 -9.34 36.79 25.63
CA ARG A 220 -9.76 38.08 26.13
C ARG A 220 -8.85 38.52 27.28
N LEU A 221 -8.41 39.78 27.24
CA LEU A 221 -7.62 40.41 28.30
C LEU A 221 -8.53 41.24 29.20
N GLU A 222 -8.41 41.06 30.51
CA GLU A 222 -9.15 41.80 31.53
C GLU A 222 -8.17 42.33 32.58
N ASP A 223 -8.50 43.45 33.17
CA ASP A 223 -7.76 43.94 34.33
C ASP A 223 -8.19 43.19 35.61
N THR A 224 -7.54 43.53 36.75
CA THR A 224 -7.84 42.93 38.06
C THR A 224 -9.24 43.24 38.58
N ALA A 225 -9.92 44.20 37.99
CA ALA A 225 -11.31 44.59 38.31
C ALA A 225 -12.33 43.92 37.39
N GLY A 226 -11.87 43.14 36.39
CA GLY A 226 -12.72 42.49 35.40
C GLY A 226 -13.11 43.39 34.22
N THR A 227 -12.48 44.57 34.07
CA THR A 227 -12.71 45.43 32.90
C THR A 227 -11.99 44.85 31.70
N VAL A 228 -12.69 44.74 30.56
CA VAL A 228 -12.12 44.20 29.34
C VAL A 228 -11.13 45.22 28.75
N LEU A 229 -9.88 44.80 28.63
CA LEU A 229 -8.79 45.60 28.03
C LEU A 229 -8.64 45.37 26.54
N GLY A 230 -9.06 44.20 26.01
CA GLY A 230 -8.91 43.84 24.62
C GLY A 230 -8.73 42.34 24.42
N VAL A 231 -7.96 41.96 23.42
CA VAL A 231 -7.68 40.56 23.04
C VAL A 231 -6.18 40.34 22.86
N ALA A 232 -5.63 39.29 23.44
CA ALA A 232 -4.30 38.77 23.10
C ALA A 232 -4.43 37.73 22.03
N GLY A 233 -3.61 37.85 21.01
CA GLY A 233 -3.51 36.90 19.90
C GLY A 233 -2.13 36.26 19.82
N MET A 234 -2.12 34.97 19.55
CA MET A 234 -0.92 34.19 19.25
C MET A 234 -1.08 33.55 17.88
N ALA A 235 -0.07 33.68 17.04
CA ALA A 235 -0.01 33.05 15.73
C ALA A 235 1.29 32.25 15.58
N VAL A 236 1.15 30.98 15.22
CA VAL A 236 2.27 30.06 14.96
C VAL A 236 2.21 29.67 13.50
N ASP A 237 3.29 29.84 12.76
CA ASP A 237 3.41 29.31 11.41
C ASP A 237 3.55 27.77 11.47
N ILE A 238 2.60 27.07 10.91
CA ILE A 238 2.56 25.60 10.85
C ILE A 238 2.67 25.09 9.41
N THR A 239 3.15 25.93 8.47
CA THR A 239 3.20 25.59 7.05
C THR A 239 4.05 24.37 6.79
N GLU A 240 5.27 24.33 7.32
CA GLU A 240 6.16 23.16 7.17
C GLU A 240 5.57 21.90 7.80
N GLN A 241 4.98 22.02 8.99
CA GLN A 241 4.34 20.91 9.68
C GLN A 241 3.13 20.37 8.89
N HIS A 242 2.34 21.29 8.33
CA HIS A 242 1.18 20.93 7.51
C HIS A 242 1.62 20.22 6.22
N GLN A 243 2.61 20.77 5.51
CA GLN A 243 3.16 20.16 4.30
C GLN A 243 3.78 18.79 4.59
N ALA A 244 4.53 18.65 5.68
CA ALA A 244 5.10 17.38 6.10
C ALA A 244 4.01 16.34 6.44
N ALA A 245 2.94 16.76 7.12
CA ALA A 245 1.82 15.89 7.45
C ALA A 245 1.06 15.41 6.19
N VAL A 246 0.82 16.31 5.22
CA VAL A 246 0.20 15.95 3.94
C VAL A 246 1.09 15.01 3.13
N ALA A 247 2.40 15.29 3.05
CA ALA A 247 3.36 14.43 2.37
C ALA A 247 3.44 13.03 3.03
N ALA A 248 3.45 12.97 4.36
CA ALA A 248 3.47 11.71 5.10
C ALA A 248 2.19 10.88 4.87
N GLU A 249 1.02 11.52 4.87
CA GLU A 249 -0.25 10.84 4.59
C GLU A 249 -0.32 10.32 3.15
N THR A 250 0.16 11.12 2.18
CA THR A 250 0.27 10.70 0.78
C THR A 250 1.22 9.50 0.64
N ALA A 251 2.39 9.56 1.29
CA ALA A 251 3.35 8.45 1.29
C ALA A 251 2.77 7.19 1.96
N ARG A 252 2.03 7.35 3.07
CA ARG A 252 1.37 6.25 3.77
C ARG A 252 0.31 5.57 2.90
N ARG A 253 -0.54 6.35 2.23
CA ARG A 253 -1.53 5.83 1.27
C ARG A 253 -0.87 5.05 0.14
N ARG A 254 0.19 5.61 -0.43
CA ARG A 254 0.96 4.95 -1.50
C ARG A 254 1.54 3.62 -1.02
N LEU A 255 2.18 3.58 0.15
CA LEU A 255 2.73 2.34 0.72
C LEU A 255 1.64 1.30 1.01
N ALA A 256 0.48 1.72 1.50
CA ALA A 256 -0.66 0.84 1.76
C ALA A 256 -1.17 0.19 0.45
N LEU A 257 -1.29 0.98 -0.62
CA LEU A 257 -1.73 0.49 -1.94
C LEU A 257 -0.70 -0.49 -2.55
N ILE A 258 0.59 -0.19 -2.42
CA ILE A 258 1.67 -1.08 -2.88
C ILE A 258 1.69 -2.39 -2.07
N ALA A 259 1.44 -2.33 -0.76
CA ALA A 259 1.35 -3.52 0.09
C ALA A 259 0.13 -4.38 -0.27
N ASP A 260 -1.04 -3.78 -0.46
CA ASP A 260 -2.25 -4.47 -0.94
C ASP A 260 -2.03 -5.11 -2.31
N ALA A 261 -1.44 -4.38 -3.25
CA ALA A 261 -1.07 -4.91 -4.55
C ALA A 261 -0.15 -6.13 -4.45
N SER A 262 0.84 -6.08 -3.55
CA SER A 262 1.79 -7.19 -3.35
C SER A 262 1.13 -8.47 -2.80
N ALA A 263 0.03 -8.32 -2.05
CA ALA A 263 -0.72 -9.44 -1.51
C ALA A 263 -1.77 -10.00 -2.49
N ARG A 264 -2.27 -9.18 -3.39
CA ARG A 264 -3.41 -9.50 -4.26
C ARG A 264 -3.02 -9.83 -5.70
N ILE A 265 -1.89 -9.32 -6.21
CA ILE A 265 -1.44 -9.55 -7.59
C ILE A 265 -0.54 -10.78 -7.63
N GLY A 266 -0.86 -11.73 -8.51
CA GLY A 266 -0.08 -12.95 -8.72
C GLY A 266 -0.40 -14.06 -7.72
N THR A 267 -1.66 -14.16 -7.28
CA THR A 267 -2.13 -15.25 -6.40
C THR A 267 -2.16 -16.59 -7.11
N THR A 268 -2.16 -16.59 -8.44
CA THR A 268 -2.12 -17.78 -9.31
C THR A 268 -1.17 -17.58 -10.48
N LEU A 269 -0.87 -18.68 -11.18
CA LEU A 269 -0.10 -18.69 -12.42
C LEU A 269 -0.99 -18.61 -13.67
N GLU A 270 -2.17 -17.97 -13.54
CA GLU A 270 -3.10 -17.76 -14.65
C GLU A 270 -3.04 -16.29 -15.10
N LEU A 271 -2.80 -16.07 -16.41
CA LEU A 271 -2.64 -14.72 -16.98
C LEU A 271 -3.88 -13.84 -16.77
N ASP A 272 -5.05 -14.37 -17.10
CA ASP A 272 -6.32 -13.64 -17.02
C ASP A 272 -6.65 -13.23 -15.60
N ARG A 273 -6.34 -14.11 -14.63
CA ARG A 273 -6.57 -13.83 -13.21
C ARG A 273 -5.61 -12.78 -12.68
N THR A 274 -4.33 -12.90 -13.01
CA THR A 274 -3.33 -11.90 -12.62
C THR A 274 -3.63 -10.52 -13.21
N ALA A 275 -4.08 -10.47 -14.47
CA ALA A 275 -4.53 -9.24 -15.11
C ALA A 275 -5.77 -8.65 -14.41
N GLY A 276 -6.73 -9.49 -14.03
CA GLY A 276 -7.90 -9.10 -13.24
C GLY A 276 -7.52 -8.51 -11.88
N GLU A 277 -6.63 -9.17 -11.16
CA GLU A 277 -6.12 -8.73 -9.86
C GLU A 277 -5.43 -7.35 -9.94
N LEU A 278 -4.65 -7.10 -10.99
CA LEU A 278 -4.07 -5.78 -11.24
C LEU A 278 -5.14 -4.71 -11.45
N ALA A 279 -6.12 -4.98 -12.30
CA ALA A 279 -7.20 -4.04 -12.57
C ALA A 279 -8.06 -3.77 -11.32
N ASP A 280 -8.31 -4.80 -10.49
CA ASP A 280 -9.06 -4.69 -9.22
C ASP A 280 -8.30 -3.89 -8.14
N VAL A 281 -6.97 -3.87 -8.17
CA VAL A 281 -6.14 -3.02 -7.29
C VAL A 281 -6.13 -1.57 -7.79
N ALA A 282 -6.12 -1.37 -9.12
CA ALA A 282 -6.08 -0.02 -9.69
C ALA A 282 -7.42 0.74 -9.53
N VAL A 283 -8.54 0.04 -9.39
CA VAL A 283 -9.88 0.60 -9.27
C VAL A 283 -10.46 0.30 -7.87
N PRO A 284 -11.03 1.27 -7.15
CA PRO A 284 -11.26 2.67 -7.53
C PRO A 284 -10.13 3.64 -7.14
N GLU A 285 -9.09 3.17 -6.47
CA GLU A 285 -8.12 4.01 -5.76
C GLU A 285 -7.32 4.93 -6.71
N LEU A 286 -6.95 4.42 -7.89
CA LEU A 286 -6.11 5.14 -8.84
C LEU A 286 -6.93 5.68 -10.03
N ALA A 287 -7.91 4.91 -10.52
CA ALA A 287 -8.69 5.24 -11.70
C ALA A 287 -10.16 4.81 -11.56
N ASP A 288 -11.05 5.42 -12.34
CA ASP A 288 -12.45 5.00 -12.45
C ASP A 288 -12.60 3.77 -13.34
N VAL A 289 -11.74 3.63 -14.35
CA VAL A 289 -11.68 2.47 -15.26
C VAL A 289 -10.23 2.06 -15.46
N ALA A 290 -9.96 0.77 -15.35
CA ALA A 290 -8.67 0.14 -15.65
C ALA A 290 -8.85 -1.00 -16.65
N ALA A 291 -7.99 -1.04 -17.66
CA ALA A 291 -7.86 -2.17 -18.58
C ALA A 291 -6.43 -2.70 -18.56
N VAL A 292 -6.29 -4.01 -18.65
CA VAL A 292 -5.01 -4.70 -18.78
C VAL A 292 -4.95 -5.39 -20.11
N ASP A 293 -4.07 -4.91 -20.94
CA ASP A 293 -3.91 -5.32 -22.33
C ASP A 293 -2.52 -5.91 -22.55
N LEU A 294 -2.42 -7.12 -23.08
CA LEU A 294 -1.16 -7.73 -23.46
C LEU A 294 -0.99 -7.80 -25.00
N LEU A 295 0.24 -7.73 -25.45
CA LEU A 295 0.56 -8.03 -26.84
C LEU A 295 0.23 -9.50 -27.13
N ASP A 296 -0.54 -9.77 -28.19
CA ASP A 296 -0.99 -11.13 -28.51
C ASP A 296 0.18 -12.08 -28.78
N ALA A 297 1.28 -11.59 -29.36
CA ALA A 297 2.51 -12.36 -29.52
C ALA A 297 3.08 -12.84 -28.17
N VAL A 298 2.98 -12.00 -27.12
CA VAL A 298 3.44 -12.32 -25.76
C VAL A 298 2.56 -13.42 -25.15
N VAL A 299 1.25 -13.34 -25.31
CA VAL A 299 0.31 -14.39 -24.85
C VAL A 299 0.59 -15.73 -25.57
N GLN A 300 1.01 -15.69 -26.83
CA GLN A 300 1.40 -16.87 -27.60
C GLN A 300 2.84 -17.34 -27.34
N GLY A 301 3.50 -16.84 -26.32
CA GLY A 301 4.87 -17.23 -25.95
C GLY A 301 5.97 -16.69 -26.87
N ARG A 302 5.64 -15.78 -27.80
CA ARG A 302 6.60 -15.17 -28.72
C ARG A 302 7.06 -13.82 -28.23
N ARG A 303 8.30 -13.44 -28.58
CA ARG A 303 8.79 -12.08 -28.35
C ARG A 303 8.12 -11.12 -29.33
N SER A 304 7.77 -9.93 -28.84
CA SER A 304 7.19 -8.88 -29.67
C SER A 304 8.11 -7.68 -29.70
N THR A 305 8.52 -7.29 -30.91
CA THR A 305 9.19 -6.01 -31.18
C THR A 305 8.35 -5.29 -32.22
N LEU A 306 7.75 -4.15 -31.86
CA LEU A 306 6.92 -3.37 -32.75
C LEU A 306 7.79 -2.35 -33.52
N GLY A 307 7.71 -2.40 -34.84
CA GLY A 307 8.30 -1.38 -35.69
C GLY A 307 7.60 -0.01 -35.57
N PRO A 308 8.25 1.08 -36.03
CA PRO A 308 7.72 2.45 -35.85
C PRO A 308 6.33 2.69 -36.47
N ALA A 309 5.99 1.98 -37.55
CA ALA A 309 4.72 2.10 -38.27
C ALA A 309 3.82 0.87 -38.12
N GLU A 310 4.23 -0.12 -37.31
CA GLU A 310 3.45 -1.34 -37.13
C GLU A 310 2.30 -1.13 -36.17
N PRO A 311 1.11 -1.66 -36.48
CA PRO A 311 0.00 -1.70 -35.54
C PRO A 311 0.28 -2.75 -34.45
N ALA A 312 -0.08 -2.42 -33.22
CA ALA A 312 -0.04 -3.37 -32.13
C ALA A 312 -1.23 -4.33 -32.19
N VAL A 313 -0.96 -5.63 -32.14
CA VAL A 313 -1.98 -6.65 -31.95
C VAL A 313 -2.06 -6.93 -30.46
N ILE A 314 -3.17 -6.52 -29.85
CA ILE A 314 -3.36 -6.51 -28.41
C ILE A 314 -4.52 -7.43 -28.06
N ARG A 315 -4.36 -8.21 -27.01
CA ARG A 315 -5.41 -9.02 -26.39
C ARG A 315 -5.81 -8.37 -25.07
N ALA A 316 -7.09 -7.99 -24.95
CA ALA A 316 -7.65 -7.52 -23.69
C ALA A 316 -7.76 -8.70 -22.72
N LEU A 317 -7.15 -8.60 -21.53
CA LEU A 317 -7.21 -9.63 -20.50
C LEU A 317 -8.20 -9.27 -19.40
N ALA A 318 -8.22 -8.01 -18.98
CA ALA A 318 -9.13 -7.57 -17.94
C ALA A 318 -9.58 -6.14 -18.16
N VAL A 319 -10.83 -5.86 -17.78
CA VAL A 319 -11.40 -4.51 -17.68
C VAL A 319 -12.17 -4.43 -16.37
N ARG A 320 -11.93 -3.37 -15.59
CA ARG A 320 -12.65 -3.09 -14.34
C ARG A 320 -13.09 -1.64 -14.30
N SER A 321 -14.20 -1.38 -13.61
CA SER A 321 -14.73 -0.05 -13.39
C SER A 321 -15.27 0.10 -11.98
N ALA A 322 -15.06 1.28 -11.39
CA ALA A 322 -15.61 1.64 -10.08
C ALA A 322 -17.11 1.90 -10.14
N HIS A 323 -17.62 2.29 -11.31
CA HIS A 323 -19.01 2.68 -11.54
C HIS A 323 -19.52 2.05 -12.82
N ASP A 324 -20.84 1.85 -12.88
CA ASP A 324 -21.49 1.42 -14.12
C ASP A 324 -21.50 2.61 -15.10
N THR A 325 -20.52 2.61 -15.99
CA THR A 325 -20.31 3.69 -16.96
C THR A 325 -20.25 3.11 -18.36
N GLY A 326 -20.74 3.85 -19.36
CA GLY A 326 -20.60 3.50 -20.77
C GLY A 326 -19.13 3.42 -21.25
N ALA A 327 -18.17 3.76 -20.41
CA ALA A 327 -16.75 3.64 -20.71
C ALA A 327 -16.26 2.18 -20.69
N VAL A 328 -16.92 1.30 -19.95
CA VAL A 328 -16.63 -0.16 -19.97
C VAL A 328 -17.01 -0.74 -21.33
N GLU A 329 -18.15 -0.31 -21.89
CA GLU A 329 -18.62 -0.73 -23.21
C GLU A 329 -17.69 -0.23 -24.33
N ALA A 330 -16.98 0.87 -24.09
CA ALA A 330 -16.00 1.42 -25.04
C ALA A 330 -14.67 0.67 -25.04
N ALA A 331 -14.40 -0.14 -24.00
CA ALA A 331 -13.21 -0.99 -23.93
C ALA A 331 -13.41 -2.30 -24.72
N ASP A 332 -12.33 -2.98 -25.05
CA ASP A 332 -12.41 -4.34 -25.59
C ASP A 332 -12.80 -5.34 -24.50
N PRO A 333 -13.74 -6.25 -24.75
CA PRO A 333 -14.10 -7.26 -23.78
C PRO A 333 -12.93 -8.24 -23.55
N PRO A 334 -12.78 -8.80 -22.35
CA PRO A 334 -11.76 -9.78 -22.06
C PRO A 334 -11.74 -10.94 -23.08
N GLY A 335 -10.56 -11.33 -23.50
CA GLY A 335 -10.33 -12.34 -24.55
C GLY A 335 -10.34 -11.80 -25.97
N HIS A 336 -10.83 -10.57 -26.21
CA HIS A 336 -10.87 -9.98 -27.57
C HIS A 336 -9.47 -9.59 -28.05
N ILE A 337 -9.19 -9.88 -29.31
CA ILE A 337 -7.94 -9.49 -29.97
C ILE A 337 -8.23 -8.32 -30.90
N ALA A 338 -7.63 -7.18 -30.62
CA ALA A 338 -7.75 -5.96 -31.41
C ALA A 338 -6.46 -5.58 -32.09
N ARG A 339 -6.57 -4.90 -33.23
CA ARG A 339 -5.42 -4.35 -33.96
C ARG A 339 -5.47 -2.83 -33.91
N TYR A 340 -4.54 -2.25 -33.15
CA TYR A 340 -4.46 -0.82 -32.96
C TYR A 340 -3.40 -0.17 -33.85
N GLY A 341 -3.78 0.92 -34.53
CA GLY A 341 -2.86 1.69 -35.35
C GLY A 341 -1.71 2.33 -34.56
N PRO A 342 -0.65 2.75 -35.25
CA PRO A 342 0.54 3.33 -34.61
C PRO A 342 0.29 4.69 -33.94
N ASP A 343 -0.80 5.35 -34.26
CA ASP A 343 -1.26 6.63 -33.73
C ASP A 343 -2.00 6.52 -32.39
N ARG A 344 -2.33 5.32 -31.94
CA ARG A 344 -3.00 5.09 -30.65
C ARG A 344 -2.04 5.27 -29.49
N LEU A 345 -2.52 5.89 -28.41
CA LEU A 345 -1.69 6.15 -27.22
C LEU A 345 -1.21 4.85 -26.55
N VAL A 346 -2.06 3.82 -26.50
CA VAL A 346 -1.64 2.50 -25.98
C VAL A 346 -0.58 1.85 -26.88
N THR A 347 -0.68 2.01 -28.21
CA THR A 347 0.35 1.53 -29.14
C THR A 347 1.67 2.28 -28.98
N GLU A 348 1.59 3.60 -28.76
CA GLU A 348 2.76 4.43 -28.43
C GLU A 348 3.44 3.93 -27.18
N CYS A 349 2.67 3.73 -26.09
CA CYS A 349 3.15 3.20 -24.80
C CYS A 349 3.86 1.85 -24.96
N VAL A 350 3.25 0.86 -25.61
CA VAL A 350 3.87 -0.47 -25.76
C VAL A 350 5.05 -0.50 -26.72
N ARG A 351 5.10 0.39 -27.69
CA ARG A 351 6.20 0.49 -28.65
C ARG A 351 7.42 1.16 -28.04
N THR A 352 7.24 2.27 -27.30
CA THR A 352 8.35 3.02 -26.72
C THR A 352 8.83 2.43 -25.40
N GLY A 353 7.95 1.72 -24.69
CA GLY A 353 8.19 1.30 -23.32
C GLY A 353 8.11 2.47 -22.31
N ASP A 354 7.62 3.63 -22.76
CA ASP A 354 7.42 4.80 -21.92
C ASP A 354 5.94 4.99 -21.61
N PRO A 355 5.59 5.50 -20.44
CA PRO A 355 4.21 5.82 -20.09
C PRO A 355 3.70 7.01 -20.91
N VAL A 356 2.40 7.04 -21.16
CA VAL A 356 1.70 8.14 -21.85
C VAL A 356 0.68 8.74 -20.90
N LEU A 357 0.93 9.98 -20.46
CA LEU A 357 0.04 10.75 -19.60
C LEU A 357 -0.64 11.88 -20.38
N VAL A 358 -1.98 11.86 -20.40
CA VAL A 358 -2.81 12.97 -20.89
C VAL A 358 -3.62 13.50 -19.71
N ALA A 359 -3.06 14.49 -19.03
CA ALA A 359 -3.67 15.07 -17.82
C ALA A 359 -5.05 15.71 -18.11
N ARG A 360 -5.24 16.28 -19.30
CA ARG A 360 -6.52 16.84 -19.77
C ARG A 360 -6.82 16.34 -21.16
N VAL A 361 -7.77 15.42 -21.27
CA VAL A 361 -8.22 14.85 -22.54
C VAL A 361 -9.06 15.86 -23.29
N GLY A 362 -8.68 16.15 -24.52
CA GLY A 362 -9.45 16.97 -25.47
C GLY A 362 -10.07 16.11 -26.58
N ASP A 363 -10.86 16.77 -27.45
CA ASP A 363 -11.55 16.10 -28.57
C ASP A 363 -10.57 15.38 -29.54
N MET A 364 -9.36 15.90 -29.68
CA MET A 364 -8.33 15.30 -30.53
C MET A 364 -7.68 14.06 -29.92
N ASP A 365 -7.77 13.88 -28.62
CA ASP A 365 -7.17 12.73 -27.90
C ASP A 365 -8.11 11.53 -27.90
N LEU A 366 -9.43 11.75 -27.85
CA LEU A 366 -10.44 10.69 -27.80
C LEU A 366 -10.27 9.64 -28.93
N PRO A 367 -10.04 10.05 -30.21
CA PRO A 367 -9.77 9.08 -31.27
C PRO A 367 -8.46 8.30 -31.06
N ARG A 368 -7.49 8.85 -30.35
CA ARG A 368 -6.20 8.17 -30.08
C ARG A 368 -6.29 7.22 -28.88
N ILE A 369 -7.25 7.43 -27.96
CA ILE A 369 -7.49 6.60 -26.80
C ILE A 369 -8.43 5.44 -27.14
N ALA A 370 -9.50 5.71 -27.87
CA ALA A 370 -10.59 4.77 -28.09
C ALA A 370 -10.28 3.73 -29.18
N ARG A 371 -10.84 2.52 -29.06
CA ARG A 371 -10.70 1.43 -30.05
C ARG A 371 -11.36 1.73 -31.42
N SER A 372 -12.39 2.56 -31.43
CA SER A 372 -13.16 2.91 -32.63
C SER A 372 -13.74 4.31 -32.53
N PRO A 373 -14.23 4.91 -33.62
CA PRO A 373 -14.94 6.19 -33.57
C PRO A 373 -16.20 6.16 -32.69
N GLU A 374 -16.89 5.02 -32.61
CA GLU A 374 -18.03 4.83 -31.73
C GLU A 374 -17.61 4.86 -30.25
N ALA A 375 -16.57 4.10 -29.90
CA ALA A 375 -15.99 4.10 -28.57
C ALA A 375 -15.47 5.50 -28.16
N ALA A 376 -14.93 6.28 -29.08
CA ALA A 376 -14.52 7.67 -28.83
C ALA A 376 -15.71 8.55 -28.43
N ARG A 377 -16.84 8.41 -29.12
CA ARG A 377 -18.08 9.11 -28.76
C ARG A 377 -18.64 8.66 -27.40
N GLN A 378 -18.55 7.36 -27.10
CA GLN A 378 -18.98 6.83 -25.78
C GLN A 378 -18.12 7.37 -24.64
N LEU A 379 -16.79 7.36 -24.79
CA LEU A 379 -15.86 7.93 -23.81
C LEU A 379 -16.07 9.43 -23.60
N GLY A 380 -16.30 10.20 -24.68
CA GLY A 380 -16.63 11.62 -24.59
C GLY A 380 -17.96 11.87 -23.84
N ARG A 381 -19.01 11.07 -24.12
CA ARG A 381 -20.30 11.17 -23.40
C ARG A 381 -20.19 10.75 -21.94
N ALA A 382 -19.33 9.78 -21.63
CA ALA A 382 -19.05 9.36 -20.27
C ALA A 382 -18.27 10.42 -19.46
N GLY A 383 -17.69 11.42 -20.13
CA GLY A 383 -16.95 12.50 -19.48
C GLY A 383 -15.49 12.16 -19.20
N LEU A 384 -14.86 11.33 -20.03
CA LEU A 384 -13.43 11.05 -19.91
C LEU A 384 -12.63 12.36 -19.98
N HIS A 385 -11.95 12.71 -18.90
CA HIS A 385 -11.19 13.97 -18.83
C HIS A 385 -9.69 13.78 -18.56
N SER A 386 -9.23 12.59 -18.12
CA SER A 386 -7.84 12.30 -17.91
C SER A 386 -7.51 10.84 -18.24
N TYR A 387 -6.35 10.61 -18.85
CA TYR A 387 -5.90 9.31 -19.35
C TYR A 387 -4.45 9.03 -19.00
N LEU A 388 -4.16 7.77 -18.68
CA LEU A 388 -2.81 7.31 -18.40
C LEU A 388 -2.65 5.87 -18.91
N ALA A 389 -1.64 5.64 -19.76
CA ALA A 389 -1.19 4.30 -20.14
C ALA A 389 0.21 4.06 -19.59
N VAL A 390 0.43 2.91 -18.97
CA VAL A 390 1.71 2.52 -18.38
C VAL A 390 2.14 1.16 -18.93
N PRO A 391 3.39 1.01 -19.43
CA PRO A 391 3.83 -0.25 -19.99
C PRO A 391 4.06 -1.30 -18.90
N LEU A 392 3.68 -2.54 -19.21
CA LEU A 392 3.98 -3.73 -18.42
C LEU A 392 5.32 -4.28 -18.89
N ILE A 393 6.39 -4.05 -18.14
CA ILE A 393 7.75 -4.43 -18.53
C ILE A 393 8.30 -5.46 -17.54
N ALA A 394 8.72 -6.62 -18.08
CA ALA A 394 9.45 -7.63 -17.32
C ALA A 394 10.69 -8.06 -18.10
N ARG A 395 11.82 -8.24 -17.42
CA ARG A 395 13.11 -8.66 -17.99
C ARG A 395 13.53 -7.87 -19.24
N GLY A 396 13.17 -6.59 -19.32
CA GLY A 396 13.48 -5.71 -20.44
C GLY A 396 12.58 -5.89 -21.68
N GLU A 397 11.54 -6.71 -21.60
CA GLU A 397 10.52 -6.90 -22.63
C GLU A 397 9.23 -6.19 -22.26
N VAL A 398 8.62 -5.47 -23.20
CA VAL A 398 7.28 -4.88 -23.02
C VAL A 398 6.26 -5.96 -23.31
N LEU A 399 5.51 -6.36 -22.29
CA LEU A 399 4.49 -7.39 -22.37
C LEU A 399 3.14 -6.84 -22.84
N GLY A 400 2.85 -5.59 -22.49
CA GLY A 400 1.57 -4.93 -22.75
C GLY A 400 1.47 -3.60 -22.05
N ALA A 401 0.25 -3.19 -21.70
CA ALA A 401 -0.02 -1.93 -21.01
C ALA A 401 -1.14 -2.07 -19.97
N LEU A 402 -1.03 -1.27 -18.91
CA LEU A 402 -2.10 -0.91 -17.99
C LEU A 402 -2.68 0.43 -18.48
N ASP A 403 -3.95 0.44 -18.87
CA ASP A 403 -4.68 1.59 -19.40
C ASP A 403 -5.67 2.11 -18.36
N LEU A 404 -5.54 3.37 -17.93
CA LEU A 404 -6.26 3.98 -16.83
C LEU A 404 -7.04 5.22 -17.29
N LYS A 405 -8.28 5.37 -16.83
CA LYS A 405 -9.19 6.45 -17.22
C LYS A 405 -9.84 7.08 -16.00
N ARG A 406 -9.91 8.42 -15.95
CA ARG A 406 -10.67 9.18 -14.96
C ARG A 406 -11.86 9.86 -15.61
N ILE A 407 -13.02 9.65 -15.00
CA ILE A 407 -14.34 10.08 -15.48
C ILE A 407 -15.09 10.82 -14.36
N HIS A 408 -15.20 10.22 -13.17
CA HIS A 408 -15.88 10.74 -11.99
C HIS A 408 -14.93 11.38 -10.99
N ASN A 409 -13.70 10.87 -10.87
CA ASN A 409 -12.69 11.49 -10.06
C ASN A 409 -12.36 12.88 -10.65
N PRO A 410 -12.63 13.99 -9.93
CA PRO A 410 -12.50 15.33 -10.52
C PRO A 410 -11.06 15.78 -10.77
N LEU A 411 -10.08 15.10 -10.19
CA LEU A 411 -8.67 15.45 -10.33
C LEU A 411 -8.06 14.77 -11.55
N PRO A 412 -7.30 15.46 -12.38
CA PRO A 412 -6.54 14.83 -13.45
C PRO A 412 -5.43 13.93 -12.88
N PHE A 413 -4.93 12.97 -13.68
CA PHE A 413 -3.74 12.23 -13.30
C PHE A 413 -2.55 13.17 -13.12
N SER A 414 -1.82 12.97 -12.02
CA SER A 414 -0.60 13.68 -11.64
C SER A 414 0.65 12.83 -11.90
N GLU A 415 1.83 13.43 -11.74
CA GLU A 415 3.11 12.72 -11.77
C GLU A 415 3.21 11.67 -10.63
N ASP A 416 2.59 11.94 -9.48
CA ASP A 416 2.53 10.99 -8.37
C ASP A 416 1.67 9.78 -8.71
N ASP A 417 0.54 9.97 -9.40
CA ASP A 417 -0.31 8.89 -9.89
C ASP A 417 0.44 8.05 -10.94
N LEU A 418 1.18 8.72 -11.85
CA LEU A 418 2.02 8.05 -12.83
C LEU A 418 3.08 7.18 -12.16
N LEU A 419 3.75 7.68 -11.14
CA LEU A 419 4.78 6.93 -10.43
C LEU A 419 4.18 5.70 -9.72
N LEU A 420 3.00 5.84 -9.12
CA LEU A 420 2.27 4.75 -8.49
C LEU A 420 1.81 3.70 -9.52
N ALA A 421 1.24 4.14 -10.65
CA ALA A 421 0.83 3.25 -11.74
C ALA A 421 2.01 2.44 -12.29
N ARG A 422 3.19 3.08 -12.45
CA ARG A 422 4.42 2.39 -12.87
C ARG A 422 4.86 1.32 -11.88
N GLU A 423 4.76 1.58 -10.60
CA GLU A 423 5.10 0.61 -9.54
C GLU A 423 4.17 -0.61 -9.60
N LEU A 424 2.84 -0.38 -9.71
CA LEU A 424 1.85 -1.44 -9.85
C LEU A 424 2.07 -2.26 -11.13
N ALA A 425 2.27 -1.57 -12.26
CA ALA A 425 2.53 -2.19 -13.55
C ALA A 425 3.81 -3.04 -13.55
N ALA A 426 4.89 -2.56 -12.93
CA ALA A 426 6.14 -3.32 -12.83
C ALA A 426 5.99 -4.60 -12.02
N ARG A 427 5.26 -4.56 -10.90
CA ARG A 427 4.97 -5.75 -10.08
C ARG A 427 4.10 -6.77 -10.84
N ALA A 428 3.02 -6.29 -11.43
CA ALA A 428 2.13 -7.14 -12.23
C ALA A 428 2.85 -7.75 -13.43
N ALA A 429 3.71 -6.99 -14.10
CA ALA A 429 4.48 -7.49 -15.24
C ALA A 429 5.36 -8.69 -14.87
N ILE A 430 5.98 -8.68 -13.68
CA ILE A 430 6.77 -9.81 -13.20
C ILE A 430 5.89 -11.04 -13.00
N GLN A 431 4.71 -10.90 -12.41
CA GLN A 431 3.80 -12.01 -12.18
C GLN A 431 3.20 -12.55 -13.50
N ILE A 432 2.84 -11.65 -14.41
CA ILE A 432 2.38 -11.99 -15.75
C ILE A 432 3.47 -12.76 -16.53
N ASP A 433 4.71 -12.32 -16.44
CA ASP A 433 5.84 -13.01 -17.09
C ASP A 433 6.09 -14.40 -16.49
N ASN A 434 6.00 -14.54 -15.17
CA ASN A 434 6.09 -15.82 -14.49
C ASN A 434 4.95 -16.78 -14.92
N ALA A 435 3.71 -16.28 -14.96
CA ALA A 435 2.57 -17.05 -15.43
C ALA A 435 2.74 -17.49 -16.90
N ARG A 436 3.18 -16.59 -17.77
CA ARG A 436 3.50 -16.88 -19.18
C ARG A 436 4.56 -17.98 -19.31
N TRP A 437 5.66 -17.86 -18.57
CA TRP A 437 6.73 -18.85 -18.57
C TRP A 437 6.24 -20.24 -18.16
N TYR A 438 5.45 -20.27 -17.09
CA TYR A 438 4.87 -21.51 -16.58
C TYR A 438 3.94 -22.16 -17.62
N GLN A 439 3.03 -21.38 -18.21
CA GLN A 439 2.12 -21.89 -19.26
C GLN A 439 2.88 -22.41 -20.47
N ASN A 440 3.87 -21.67 -20.97
CA ASN A 440 4.68 -22.08 -22.12
C ASN A 440 5.49 -23.36 -21.84
N ALA A 441 6.08 -23.49 -20.66
CA ALA A 441 6.79 -24.69 -20.24
C ALA A 441 5.84 -25.90 -20.23
N ARG A 442 4.64 -25.71 -19.65
CA ARG A 442 3.58 -26.73 -19.59
C ARG A 442 3.11 -27.15 -20.99
N ASP A 443 2.78 -26.18 -21.86
CA ASP A 443 2.30 -26.47 -23.22
C ASP A 443 3.37 -27.18 -24.05
N THR A 444 4.63 -26.82 -23.88
CA THR A 444 5.77 -27.50 -24.51
C THR A 444 5.86 -28.95 -24.02
N ALA A 445 5.76 -29.16 -22.71
CA ALA A 445 5.83 -30.48 -22.11
C ALA A 445 4.66 -31.36 -22.53
N LEU A 446 3.42 -30.84 -22.52
CA LEU A 446 2.23 -31.54 -23.01
C LEU A 446 2.34 -31.89 -24.52
N THR A 447 2.93 -30.99 -25.31
CA THR A 447 3.15 -31.23 -26.74
C THR A 447 4.15 -32.37 -26.93
N LEU A 448 5.25 -32.38 -26.18
CA LEU A 448 6.23 -33.47 -26.18
C LEU A 448 5.59 -34.79 -25.78
N GLN A 449 4.85 -34.82 -24.67
CA GLN A 449 4.15 -36.03 -24.21
C GLN A 449 3.18 -36.57 -25.27
N ARG A 450 2.32 -35.69 -25.84
CA ARG A 450 1.40 -36.10 -26.94
C ARG A 450 2.13 -36.66 -28.15
N SER A 451 3.31 -36.16 -28.47
CA SER A 451 4.13 -36.68 -29.59
C SER A 451 4.73 -38.04 -29.28
N MET A 452 4.85 -38.41 -28.02
CA MET A 452 5.34 -39.69 -27.55
C MET A 452 4.26 -40.77 -27.46
N LEU A 453 2.97 -40.39 -27.50
CA LEU A 453 1.85 -41.34 -27.47
C LEU A 453 1.40 -41.74 -28.89
N PRO A 454 0.80 -42.93 -29.11
CA PRO A 454 0.29 -43.34 -30.41
C PRO A 454 -0.80 -42.39 -30.91
N SER A 455 -0.65 -41.85 -32.09
CA SER A 455 -1.63 -40.94 -32.69
C SER A 455 -2.93 -41.65 -33.09
N HIS A 456 -2.86 -42.89 -33.50
CA HIS A 456 -3.99 -43.77 -33.88
C HIS A 456 -3.58 -45.21 -33.61
N PRO A 457 -4.49 -46.06 -33.06
CA PRO A 457 -4.20 -47.48 -32.95
C PRO A 457 -3.99 -48.04 -34.39
N PRO A 458 -2.93 -48.82 -34.58
CA PRO A 458 -2.69 -49.45 -35.89
C PRO A 458 -3.82 -50.44 -36.20
N VAL A 459 -3.96 -50.76 -37.51
CA VAL A 459 -4.85 -51.82 -37.93
C VAL A 459 -4.32 -53.15 -37.37
N THR A 460 -5.05 -53.79 -36.50
CA THR A 460 -4.67 -55.00 -35.78
C THR A 460 -5.39 -56.19 -36.35
N GLY A 461 -4.68 -57.32 -36.50
CA GLY A 461 -5.31 -58.59 -36.89
C GLY A 461 -6.18 -59.15 -35.77
N GLY A 462 -7.50 -59.25 -36.00
CA GLY A 462 -8.41 -59.93 -35.05
C GLY A 462 -8.79 -59.17 -33.78
N LEU A 463 -8.38 -57.91 -33.63
CA LEU A 463 -8.78 -57.04 -32.48
C LEU A 463 -9.41 -55.71 -32.94
N GLU A 464 -10.50 -55.33 -32.31
CA GLU A 464 -10.97 -53.95 -32.29
C GLU A 464 -10.39 -53.25 -31.07
N VAL A 465 -9.76 -52.07 -31.23
CA VAL A 465 -9.07 -51.40 -30.13
C VAL A 465 -9.58 -49.95 -29.98
N ALA A 466 -9.82 -49.55 -28.72
CA ALA A 466 -10.06 -48.16 -28.36
C ALA A 466 -9.14 -47.76 -27.23
N SER A 467 -8.71 -46.52 -27.23
CA SER A 467 -7.83 -45.97 -26.20
C SER A 467 -8.18 -44.52 -25.85
N ARG A 468 -7.87 -44.15 -24.64
CA ARG A 468 -7.90 -42.74 -24.18
C ARG A 468 -6.70 -42.47 -23.33
N TYR A 469 -6.21 -41.26 -23.45
CA TYR A 469 -5.24 -40.68 -22.54
C TYR A 469 -5.80 -39.38 -22.00
N GLN A 470 -5.86 -39.27 -20.69
CA GLN A 470 -6.33 -38.08 -20.01
C GLN A 470 -5.20 -37.57 -19.10
N PRO A 471 -4.57 -36.43 -19.44
CA PRO A 471 -3.60 -35.81 -18.55
C PRO A 471 -4.24 -35.43 -17.22
N ALA A 472 -3.47 -35.44 -16.14
CA ALA A 472 -3.89 -34.95 -14.84
C ALA A 472 -4.40 -33.49 -14.91
N GLY A 473 -5.29 -33.09 -13.98
CA GLY A 473 -6.07 -31.84 -14.01
C GLY A 473 -5.28 -30.54 -14.10
N ALA A 474 -5.97 -29.41 -14.08
CA ALA A 474 -5.40 -28.07 -14.20
C ALA A 474 -4.35 -27.79 -13.10
N GLY A 475 -3.09 -27.72 -13.49
CA GLY A 475 -1.93 -27.52 -12.58
C GLY A 475 -1.00 -28.71 -12.49
N ALA A 476 -1.38 -29.86 -13.09
CA ALA A 476 -0.57 -31.06 -13.05
C ALA A 476 0.64 -30.97 -14.01
N GLU A 477 1.70 -31.56 -13.58
CA GLU A 477 2.90 -31.84 -14.34
C GLU A 477 2.59 -32.88 -15.44
N VAL A 478 3.47 -33.00 -16.39
CA VAL A 478 3.41 -34.01 -17.46
C VAL A 478 3.56 -35.40 -16.81
N GLY A 479 2.72 -36.37 -17.18
CA GLY A 479 2.71 -37.66 -16.53
C GLY A 479 3.62 -38.73 -17.11
N GLY A 480 3.71 -39.81 -16.36
CA GLY A 480 4.48 -41.01 -16.68
C GLY A 480 3.73 -42.13 -17.39
N ASP A 481 2.41 -41.99 -17.53
CA ASP A 481 1.55 -43.00 -18.11
C ASP A 481 1.72 -43.22 -19.62
N TRP A 482 1.66 -44.43 -20.07
CA TRP A 482 1.61 -44.71 -21.50
C TRP A 482 0.79 -45.98 -21.79
N PHE A 483 0.36 -46.07 -23.03
CA PHE A 483 -0.12 -47.28 -23.65
C PHE A 483 0.50 -47.44 -25.05
N ASP A 484 0.57 -48.68 -25.57
CA ASP A 484 0.92 -48.95 -26.94
C ASP A 484 0.19 -50.20 -27.49
N VAL A 485 0.00 -50.19 -28.83
CA VAL A 485 -0.59 -51.31 -29.58
C VAL A 485 0.36 -51.61 -30.72
N ILE A 486 1.05 -52.74 -30.66
CA ILE A 486 2.15 -53.07 -31.52
C ILE A 486 1.79 -54.31 -32.39
N PRO A 487 1.60 -54.16 -33.70
CA PRO A 487 1.46 -55.28 -34.61
C PRO A 487 2.75 -56.12 -34.63
N LEU A 488 2.59 -57.45 -34.54
CA LEU A 488 3.67 -58.44 -34.56
C LEU A 488 3.55 -59.35 -35.76
N GLU A 489 4.56 -60.17 -36.00
CA GLU A 489 4.51 -61.19 -37.07
C GLU A 489 3.41 -62.25 -36.78
N GLY A 490 2.82 -62.81 -37.86
CA GLY A 490 1.76 -63.86 -37.73
C GLY A 490 0.44 -63.30 -37.25
N ALA A 491 0.05 -62.07 -37.60
CA ALA A 491 -1.18 -61.38 -37.18
C ALA A 491 -1.32 -61.20 -35.64
N LYS A 492 -0.29 -61.48 -34.86
CA LYS A 492 -0.28 -61.22 -33.42
C LYS A 492 -0.27 -59.69 -33.11
N THR A 493 -0.74 -59.36 -31.97
CA THR A 493 -0.76 -57.97 -31.50
C THR A 493 -0.31 -57.89 -30.05
N ALA A 494 0.70 -57.05 -29.79
CA ALA A 494 1.05 -56.75 -28.41
C ALA A 494 0.28 -55.51 -27.92
N LEU A 495 -0.20 -55.63 -26.67
CA LEU A 495 -0.91 -54.57 -25.92
C LEU A 495 -0.08 -54.24 -24.67
N VAL A 496 0.16 -52.96 -24.46
CA VAL A 496 1.01 -52.49 -23.36
C VAL A 496 0.32 -51.34 -22.65
N VAL A 497 0.33 -51.36 -21.34
CA VAL A 497 0.02 -50.20 -20.49
C VAL A 497 1.05 -50.16 -19.37
N GLY A 498 1.51 -49.00 -19.03
CA GLY A 498 2.47 -48.79 -17.94
C GLY A 498 2.41 -47.41 -17.38
N ASP A 499 3.04 -47.25 -16.26
CA ASP A 499 3.12 -46.02 -15.49
C ASP A 499 4.52 -45.86 -14.87
N VAL A 500 5.14 -44.71 -15.02
CA VAL A 500 6.43 -44.36 -14.40
C VAL A 500 6.15 -43.59 -13.12
N MET A 501 6.69 -44.07 -12.01
CA MET A 501 6.58 -43.39 -10.72
C MET A 501 7.03 -41.93 -10.77
N GLY A 502 6.15 -41.02 -10.29
CA GLY A 502 6.38 -39.58 -10.25
C GLY A 502 5.76 -38.85 -11.43
N SER A 503 6.03 -37.55 -11.50
CA SER A 503 5.44 -36.66 -12.51
C SER A 503 6.50 -35.68 -13.04
N GLY A 504 6.16 -34.96 -14.12
CA GLY A 504 7.03 -33.98 -14.71
C GLY A 504 7.86 -34.51 -15.90
N ILE A 505 8.79 -33.67 -16.36
CA ILE A 505 9.55 -33.91 -17.58
C ILE A 505 10.42 -35.17 -17.47
N GLU A 506 10.93 -35.51 -16.30
CA GLU A 506 11.77 -36.68 -16.07
C GLU A 506 10.97 -37.98 -16.19
N ALA A 507 9.75 -38.03 -15.61
CA ALA A 507 8.86 -39.17 -15.76
C ALA A 507 8.46 -39.36 -17.23
N ALA A 508 8.08 -38.30 -17.93
CA ALA A 508 7.76 -38.35 -19.36
C ALA A 508 8.94 -38.80 -20.23
N ALA A 509 10.15 -38.35 -19.90
CA ALA A 509 11.36 -38.78 -20.65
C ALA A 509 11.65 -40.27 -20.44
N THR A 510 11.48 -40.77 -19.18
CA THR A 510 11.60 -42.20 -18.87
C THR A 510 10.52 -43.00 -19.56
N MET A 511 9.27 -42.57 -19.52
CA MET A 511 8.14 -43.14 -20.25
C MET A 511 8.45 -43.29 -21.73
N GLY A 512 8.91 -42.23 -22.41
CA GLY A 512 9.27 -42.26 -23.80
C GLY A 512 10.37 -43.27 -24.15
N ARG A 513 11.37 -43.42 -23.27
CA ARG A 513 12.45 -44.45 -23.41
C ARG A 513 11.90 -45.85 -23.26
N LEU A 514 11.09 -46.10 -22.22
CA LEU A 514 10.49 -47.43 -21.93
C LEU A 514 9.55 -47.83 -23.08
N ARG A 515 8.70 -46.91 -23.52
CA ARG A 515 7.81 -47.19 -24.67
C ARG A 515 8.59 -47.53 -25.93
N THR A 516 9.65 -46.76 -26.28
CA THR A 516 10.48 -47.03 -27.45
C THR A 516 11.21 -48.37 -27.33
N ALA A 517 11.73 -48.67 -26.12
CA ALA A 517 12.36 -49.95 -25.85
C ALA A 517 11.36 -51.11 -26.01
N THR A 518 10.14 -50.97 -25.44
CA THR A 518 9.07 -51.95 -25.55
C THR A 518 8.70 -52.21 -27.02
N HIS A 519 8.52 -51.15 -27.81
CA HIS A 519 8.22 -51.28 -29.24
C HIS A 519 9.32 -52.04 -30.01
N THR A 520 10.58 -51.71 -29.70
CA THR A 520 11.75 -52.33 -30.33
C THR A 520 11.87 -53.81 -29.93
N LEU A 521 11.72 -54.13 -28.63
CA LEU A 521 11.84 -55.48 -28.11
C LEU A 521 10.65 -56.36 -28.56
N ALA A 522 9.43 -55.81 -28.69
CA ALA A 522 8.26 -56.50 -29.21
C ALA A 522 8.46 -57.01 -30.64
N SER A 523 9.16 -56.25 -31.49
CA SER A 523 9.48 -56.66 -32.88
C SER A 523 10.40 -57.91 -32.96
N LEU A 524 10.99 -58.31 -31.85
CA LEU A 524 11.81 -59.53 -31.76
C LEU A 524 10.99 -60.79 -31.41
N ASP A 525 9.66 -60.67 -31.28
CA ASP A 525 8.70 -61.73 -30.91
C ASP A 525 9.12 -62.50 -29.64
N LEU A 526 9.62 -61.79 -28.63
CA LEU A 526 10.07 -62.36 -27.37
C LEU A 526 8.88 -62.80 -26.53
N GLU A 527 9.08 -63.85 -25.69
CA GLU A 527 8.13 -64.19 -24.61
C GLU A 527 7.91 -63.02 -23.69
N PRO A 528 6.66 -62.77 -23.23
CA PRO A 528 6.35 -61.61 -22.38
C PRO A 528 7.27 -61.46 -21.15
N THR A 529 7.65 -62.55 -20.50
CA THR A 529 8.61 -62.55 -19.38
C THR A 529 9.98 -62.02 -19.77
N ARG A 530 10.47 -62.48 -20.94
CA ARG A 530 11.80 -62.03 -21.42
C ARG A 530 11.82 -60.57 -21.80
N LEU A 531 10.73 -60.09 -22.36
CA LEU A 531 10.59 -58.67 -22.71
C LEU A 531 10.63 -57.82 -21.40
N LEU A 532 9.85 -58.21 -20.36
CA LEU A 532 9.86 -57.48 -19.08
C LEU A 532 11.22 -57.56 -18.40
N GLU A 533 11.96 -58.67 -18.46
CA GLU A 533 13.34 -58.78 -17.96
C GLU A 533 14.29 -57.81 -18.62
N HIS A 534 14.17 -57.62 -19.94
CA HIS A 534 14.96 -56.60 -20.65
C HIS A 534 14.55 -55.19 -20.29
N LEU A 535 13.23 -54.92 -20.14
CA LEU A 535 12.76 -53.59 -19.69
C LEU A 535 13.23 -53.28 -18.26
N ASP A 536 13.20 -54.26 -17.36
CA ASP A 536 13.71 -54.13 -16.00
C ASP A 536 15.21 -53.71 -15.99
N THR A 537 16.02 -54.42 -16.82
CA THR A 537 17.42 -54.11 -17.00
C THR A 537 17.65 -52.65 -17.53
N ILE A 538 16.84 -52.24 -18.49
CA ILE A 538 16.88 -50.88 -19.06
C ILE A 538 16.50 -49.86 -17.96
N THR A 539 15.41 -50.14 -17.23
CA THR A 539 14.92 -49.26 -16.17
C THR A 539 15.94 -49.05 -15.05
N GLN A 540 16.65 -50.12 -14.63
CA GLN A 540 17.78 -50.03 -13.68
C GLN A 540 18.91 -49.12 -14.14
N GLY A 541 19.09 -48.97 -15.46
CA GLY A 541 20.06 -48.03 -16.06
C GLY A 541 19.57 -46.59 -16.15
N LEU A 542 18.33 -46.29 -15.74
CA LEU A 542 17.72 -44.98 -15.76
C LEU A 542 17.64 -44.44 -14.33
N ASP A 543 18.53 -43.55 -13.96
CA ASP A 543 18.64 -42.81 -12.69
C ASP A 543 17.50 -43.02 -11.65
N HIS A 544 17.48 -44.20 -10.99
CA HIS A 544 16.51 -44.59 -9.96
C HIS A 544 15.02 -44.56 -10.38
N SER A 545 14.74 -44.67 -11.67
CA SER A 545 13.37 -44.75 -12.18
C SER A 545 12.73 -46.13 -11.79
N ILE A 546 11.49 -46.07 -11.38
CA ILE A 546 10.63 -47.25 -11.15
C ILE A 546 9.40 -47.08 -12.04
N ALA A 547 8.94 -48.17 -12.66
CA ALA A 547 7.75 -48.16 -13.46
C ALA A 547 6.94 -49.44 -13.29
N THR A 548 5.62 -49.32 -13.36
CA THR A 548 4.74 -50.51 -13.47
C THR A 548 4.41 -50.73 -14.94
N CYS A 549 4.25 -52.00 -15.33
CA CYS A 549 3.96 -52.31 -16.72
C CYS A 549 3.23 -53.66 -16.83
N VAL A 550 2.19 -53.71 -17.64
CA VAL A 550 1.57 -54.93 -18.12
C VAL A 550 1.80 -55.06 -19.60
N TYR A 551 2.32 -56.22 -20.04
CA TYR A 551 2.58 -56.56 -21.43
C TYR A 551 1.82 -57.81 -21.81
N ALA A 552 0.99 -57.72 -22.85
CA ALA A 552 0.09 -58.81 -23.30
C ALA A 552 0.29 -59.04 -24.81
N VAL A 553 0.38 -60.29 -25.26
CA VAL A 553 0.47 -60.68 -26.65
C VAL A 553 -0.74 -61.52 -27.02
N HIS A 554 -1.63 -60.96 -27.85
CA HIS A 554 -2.77 -61.70 -28.44
C HIS A 554 -2.32 -62.43 -29.67
N ASP A 555 -2.62 -63.73 -29.72
CA ASP A 555 -2.42 -64.61 -30.86
C ASP A 555 -3.79 -65.07 -31.41
N PRO A 556 -4.24 -64.53 -32.56
CA PRO A 556 -5.55 -64.88 -33.11
C PRO A 556 -5.66 -66.34 -33.64
N GLU A 557 -4.54 -66.96 -34.01
CA GLU A 557 -4.52 -68.35 -34.51
C GLU A 557 -4.73 -69.31 -33.35
N LEU A 558 -4.05 -69.07 -32.22
CA LEU A 558 -4.17 -69.88 -31.01
C LEU A 558 -5.38 -69.48 -30.16
N ARG A 559 -6.04 -68.32 -30.43
CA ARG A 559 -7.10 -67.71 -29.60
C ARG A 559 -6.67 -67.53 -28.16
N GLN A 560 -5.45 -67.12 -27.97
CA GLN A 560 -4.83 -66.94 -26.67
C GLN A 560 -4.22 -65.61 -26.50
N CYS A 561 -4.18 -65.11 -25.27
CA CYS A 561 -3.42 -63.93 -24.88
C CYS A 561 -2.42 -64.33 -23.78
N ARG A 562 -1.13 -64.12 -24.05
CA ARG A 562 -0.06 -64.31 -23.09
C ARG A 562 0.24 -63.01 -22.39
N ILE A 563 0.13 -62.94 -21.07
CA ILE A 563 0.20 -61.73 -20.28
C ILE A 563 1.31 -61.87 -19.23
N ALA A 564 2.18 -60.90 -19.12
CA ALA A 564 3.12 -60.75 -18.03
C ALA A 564 2.92 -59.38 -17.34
N ASN A 565 3.08 -59.35 -16.03
CA ASN A 565 2.83 -58.15 -15.18
C ASN A 565 4.05 -57.81 -14.34
N ALA A 566 4.47 -56.55 -14.39
CA ALA A 566 5.54 -55.97 -13.61
C ALA A 566 4.96 -54.92 -12.63
N GLY A 567 4.27 -55.40 -11.56
CA GLY A 567 3.73 -54.55 -10.51
C GLY A 567 2.56 -53.63 -10.89
N HIS A 568 1.98 -53.83 -12.08
CA HIS A 568 0.85 -53.03 -12.57
C HIS A 568 -0.50 -53.58 -12.09
N LEU A 569 -1.55 -52.72 -12.10
CA LEU A 569 -2.91 -53.15 -11.79
C LEU A 569 -3.39 -54.27 -12.74
N PRO A 570 -4.15 -55.27 -12.26
CA PRO A 570 -4.60 -56.37 -13.12
C PRO A 570 -5.61 -55.86 -14.15
N PRO A 571 -5.49 -56.30 -15.43
CA PRO A 571 -6.50 -56.00 -16.44
C PRO A 571 -7.85 -56.64 -16.13
N VAL A 572 -8.95 -56.03 -16.60
CA VAL A 572 -10.29 -56.60 -16.52
C VAL A 572 -10.57 -57.41 -17.79
N ARG A 573 -11.13 -58.60 -17.58
CA ARG A 573 -11.73 -59.42 -18.67
C ARG A 573 -13.24 -59.26 -18.67
N VAL A 574 -13.80 -58.93 -19.82
CA VAL A 574 -15.26 -58.84 -20.05
C VAL A 574 -15.65 -59.91 -21.06
N ARG A 575 -16.56 -60.77 -20.65
CA ARG A 575 -17.06 -61.87 -21.46
C ARG A 575 -18.57 -61.74 -21.72
N PRO A 576 -19.06 -61.91 -22.96
CA PRO A 576 -20.48 -61.91 -23.22
C PRO A 576 -21.23 -62.95 -22.34
N GLY A 577 -22.23 -62.44 -21.56
CA GLY A 577 -23.05 -63.30 -20.70
C GLY A 577 -22.39 -63.74 -19.37
N ARG A 578 -21.27 -63.14 -18.99
CA ARG A 578 -20.62 -63.33 -17.71
C ARG A 578 -20.29 -61.98 -17.06
N PRO A 579 -20.27 -61.86 -15.74
CA PRO A 579 -19.84 -60.65 -15.11
C PRO A 579 -18.38 -60.37 -15.44
N PRO A 580 -17.99 -59.05 -15.54
CA PRO A 580 -16.58 -58.62 -15.68
C PRO A 580 -15.77 -59.11 -14.48
N GLU A 581 -14.52 -59.51 -14.72
CA GLU A 581 -13.63 -60.04 -13.68
C GLU A 581 -12.20 -59.45 -13.85
N LEU A 582 -11.53 -59.21 -12.71
CA LEU A 582 -10.10 -58.91 -12.70
C LEU A 582 -9.33 -60.19 -13.04
N LEU A 583 -8.35 -60.11 -13.92
CA LEU A 583 -7.50 -61.24 -14.24
C LEU A 583 -6.58 -61.60 -13.07
N GLU A 584 -6.57 -62.85 -12.64
CA GLU A 584 -5.62 -63.33 -11.66
C GLU A 584 -4.26 -63.51 -12.31
N LEU A 585 -3.38 -62.52 -12.16
CA LEU A 585 -2.02 -62.56 -12.71
C LEU A 585 -1.02 -62.63 -11.55
N PRO A 586 0.09 -63.38 -11.70
CA PRO A 586 1.20 -63.25 -10.76
C PRO A 586 1.71 -61.80 -10.75
N THR A 587 1.66 -61.16 -9.62
CA THR A 587 2.14 -59.78 -9.47
C THR A 587 3.66 -59.82 -9.39
N GLY A 588 4.34 -59.37 -10.47
CA GLY A 588 5.79 -59.18 -10.48
C GLY A 588 6.18 -57.92 -9.70
N ALA A 589 7.47 -57.74 -9.46
CA ALA A 589 7.97 -56.47 -8.97
C ALA A 589 7.88 -55.41 -10.07
N PRO A 590 7.72 -54.13 -9.71
CA PRO A 590 7.88 -53.01 -10.70
C PRO A 590 9.24 -53.04 -11.40
N LEU A 591 9.29 -52.56 -12.62
CA LEU A 591 10.53 -52.41 -13.40
C LEU A 591 11.49 -51.44 -12.66
N GLY A 592 12.77 -51.75 -12.69
CA GLY A 592 13.80 -50.99 -12.00
C GLY A 592 14.20 -51.51 -10.63
N VAL A 593 13.38 -52.41 -10.03
CA VAL A 593 13.70 -53.06 -8.74
C VAL A 593 14.80 -54.09 -8.91
N GLY A 594 14.79 -54.86 -9.98
CA GLY A 594 15.78 -55.90 -10.26
C GLY A 594 15.65 -57.18 -9.44
N GLY A 595 16.20 -58.26 -9.94
CA GLY A 595 16.37 -59.55 -9.22
C GLY A 595 15.08 -60.33 -8.99
N VAL A 596 13.96 -59.93 -9.59
CA VAL A 596 12.66 -60.65 -9.49
C VAL A 596 12.34 -61.28 -10.87
N ALA A 597 11.99 -62.55 -10.88
CA ALA A 597 11.56 -63.25 -12.08
C ALA A 597 10.11 -62.89 -12.42
N PHE A 598 9.83 -62.58 -13.68
CA PHE A 598 8.46 -62.40 -14.17
C PHE A 598 7.83 -63.76 -14.56
N SER A 599 6.53 -63.81 -14.62
CA SER A 599 5.76 -65.03 -15.02
C SER A 599 4.75 -64.66 -16.10
N THR A 600 4.55 -65.54 -17.09
CA THR A 600 3.52 -65.37 -18.13
C THR A 600 2.27 -66.20 -17.75
N THR A 601 1.11 -65.55 -17.77
CA THR A 601 -0.20 -66.22 -17.71
C THR A 601 -0.80 -66.28 -19.13
N THR A 602 -1.30 -67.44 -19.52
CA THR A 602 -2.02 -67.63 -20.76
C THR A 602 -3.53 -67.65 -20.52
N VAL A 603 -4.24 -66.77 -21.23
CA VAL A 603 -5.70 -66.61 -21.16
C VAL A 603 -6.30 -66.95 -22.50
N ASP A 604 -7.20 -67.92 -22.52
CA ASP A 604 -7.99 -68.26 -23.72
C ASP A 604 -9.03 -67.17 -23.96
N LEU A 605 -9.11 -66.65 -25.20
CA LEU A 605 -10.01 -65.59 -25.59
C LEU A 605 -10.93 -66.08 -26.76
N GLU A 606 -12.22 -65.87 -26.56
CA GLU A 606 -13.24 -66.12 -27.56
C GLU A 606 -13.67 -64.82 -28.30
N PRO A 607 -14.21 -64.91 -29.52
CA PRO A 607 -14.77 -63.73 -30.16
C PRO A 607 -15.82 -63.01 -29.31
N GLY A 608 -15.66 -61.69 -29.15
CA GLY A 608 -16.47 -60.84 -28.28
C GLY A 608 -15.89 -60.62 -26.89
N ASP A 609 -14.91 -61.42 -26.46
CA ASP A 609 -14.17 -61.15 -25.21
C ASP A 609 -13.42 -59.78 -25.31
N GLN A 610 -13.36 -59.05 -24.20
CA GLN A 610 -12.64 -57.81 -24.11
C GLN A 610 -11.60 -57.88 -22.98
N LEU A 611 -10.47 -57.25 -23.22
CA LEU A 611 -9.46 -56.92 -22.21
C LEU A 611 -9.39 -55.41 -22.01
N VAL A 612 -9.48 -54.99 -20.74
CA VAL A 612 -9.42 -53.58 -20.36
C VAL A 612 -8.19 -53.37 -19.51
N PHE A 613 -7.27 -52.59 -20.02
CA PHE A 613 -6.04 -52.18 -19.35
C PHE A 613 -6.18 -50.70 -18.94
N TYR A 614 -5.71 -50.36 -17.76
CA TYR A 614 -5.86 -49.01 -17.19
C TYR A 614 -4.76 -48.71 -16.17
N THR A 615 -4.37 -47.44 -16.03
CA THR A 615 -3.45 -47.01 -14.99
C THR A 615 -4.19 -46.61 -13.72
N ASP A 616 -3.47 -46.47 -12.64
CA ASP A 616 -4.03 -46.23 -11.29
C ASP A 616 -4.80 -44.93 -11.19
N GLY A 617 -4.43 -43.88 -11.95
CA GLY A 617 -5.17 -42.60 -12.02
C GLY A 617 -6.66 -42.75 -12.36
N LEU A 618 -7.10 -43.87 -12.97
CA LEU A 618 -8.51 -44.14 -13.20
C LEU A 618 -9.26 -44.57 -11.94
N VAL A 619 -8.60 -45.34 -11.05
CA VAL A 619 -9.22 -45.99 -9.90
C VAL A 619 -8.68 -45.56 -8.56
N GLU A 620 -7.49 -44.98 -8.48
CA GLU A 620 -6.91 -44.43 -7.27
C GLU A 620 -7.43 -43.03 -6.96
N THR A 621 -7.96 -42.84 -5.76
CA THR A 621 -8.43 -41.53 -5.29
C THR A 621 -8.10 -41.37 -3.80
N ARG A 622 -7.94 -40.13 -3.36
CA ARG A 622 -7.69 -39.81 -1.93
C ARG A 622 -8.89 -40.06 -1.02
N ARG A 623 -10.10 -40.23 -1.58
CA ARG A 623 -11.35 -40.27 -0.81
C ARG A 623 -11.99 -41.64 -0.70
N HIS A 624 -11.70 -42.54 -1.64
CA HIS A 624 -12.34 -43.87 -1.71
C HIS A 624 -11.28 -44.97 -1.72
N PRO A 625 -11.51 -46.08 -1.03
CA PRO A 625 -10.64 -47.25 -1.10
C PRO A 625 -10.56 -47.82 -2.53
N LEU A 626 -9.41 -48.41 -2.87
CA LEU A 626 -9.15 -48.94 -4.20
C LEU A 626 -10.19 -50.05 -4.56
N ASP A 627 -10.54 -50.90 -3.62
CA ASP A 627 -11.52 -52.01 -3.84
C ASP A 627 -12.88 -51.48 -4.28
N GLU A 628 -13.40 -50.42 -3.65
CA GLU A 628 -14.68 -49.78 -4.03
C GLU A 628 -14.63 -49.24 -5.47
N ARG A 629 -13.48 -48.71 -5.87
CA ARG A 629 -13.28 -48.14 -7.19
C ARG A 629 -13.13 -49.21 -8.27
N LEU A 630 -12.50 -50.33 -7.94
CA LEU A 630 -12.44 -51.51 -8.81
C LEU A 630 -13.83 -52.13 -9.00
N ASP A 631 -14.62 -52.24 -7.92
CA ASP A 631 -16.02 -52.70 -8.03
C ASP A 631 -16.85 -51.76 -8.93
N ALA A 632 -16.65 -50.44 -8.83
CA ALA A 632 -17.33 -49.49 -9.70
C ALA A 632 -16.88 -49.62 -11.17
N LEU A 633 -15.58 -49.88 -11.42
CA LEU A 633 -15.05 -50.17 -12.75
C LEU A 633 -15.71 -51.41 -13.35
N LEU A 634 -15.76 -52.49 -12.58
CA LEU A 634 -16.41 -53.76 -13.02
C LEU A 634 -17.89 -53.53 -13.33
N ALA A 635 -18.62 -52.81 -12.48
CA ALA A 635 -20.04 -52.48 -12.70
C ALA A 635 -20.30 -51.68 -14.00
N LEU A 636 -19.39 -50.76 -14.36
CA LEU A 636 -19.51 -49.98 -15.60
C LEU A 636 -19.22 -50.79 -16.86
N LEU A 637 -18.50 -51.92 -16.76
CA LEU A 637 -18.12 -52.79 -17.85
C LEU A 637 -19.13 -53.95 -18.10
N ASP A 638 -20.28 -53.97 -17.42
CA ASP A 638 -21.29 -55.02 -17.49
C ASP A 638 -22.06 -55.10 -18.82
N ASP A 639 -21.81 -54.18 -19.76
CA ASP A 639 -22.39 -54.17 -21.09
C ASP A 639 -21.32 -54.43 -22.16
N PRO A 640 -21.06 -55.71 -22.52
CA PRO A 640 -20.03 -56.06 -23.53
C PRO A 640 -20.41 -55.67 -24.95
N GLY A 641 -21.67 -55.29 -25.22
CA GLY A 641 -22.13 -54.83 -26.55
C GLY A 641 -21.87 -53.40 -26.86
N ARG A 642 -21.48 -52.58 -25.86
CA ARG A 642 -21.23 -51.16 -26.04
C ARG A 642 -20.06 -50.88 -26.98
N PRO A 643 -20.16 -49.90 -27.91
CA PRO A 643 -19.02 -49.47 -28.73
C PRO A 643 -17.82 -49.06 -27.81
N LEU A 644 -16.62 -49.57 -28.18
CA LEU A 644 -15.43 -49.39 -27.32
C LEU A 644 -15.12 -47.95 -27.02
N GLN A 645 -15.30 -47.05 -27.99
CA GLN A 645 -15.08 -45.58 -27.81
C GLN A 645 -16.03 -45.00 -26.75
N GLU A 646 -17.31 -45.39 -26.80
CA GLU A 646 -18.32 -44.96 -25.82
C GLU A 646 -18.02 -45.54 -24.44
N CYS A 647 -17.49 -46.74 -24.38
CA CYS A 647 -17.07 -47.38 -23.13
C CYS A 647 -15.92 -46.61 -22.51
N CYS A 648 -14.88 -46.27 -23.28
CA CYS A 648 -13.78 -45.43 -22.76
C CYS A 648 -14.27 -44.05 -22.27
N ASP A 649 -15.16 -43.39 -23.00
CA ASP A 649 -15.73 -42.12 -22.58
C ASP A 649 -16.60 -42.20 -21.33
N LEU A 650 -17.33 -43.30 -21.15
CA LEU A 650 -18.13 -43.56 -19.95
C LEU A 650 -17.23 -43.74 -18.72
N LEU A 651 -16.20 -44.60 -18.85
CA LEU A 651 -15.26 -44.85 -17.77
C LEU A 651 -14.57 -43.58 -17.29
N LEU A 652 -14.04 -42.78 -18.21
CA LEU A 652 -13.40 -41.51 -17.88
C LEU A 652 -14.37 -40.54 -17.24
N ARG A 653 -15.59 -40.33 -17.80
CA ARG A 653 -16.55 -39.38 -17.21
C ARG A 653 -17.04 -39.79 -15.82
N THR A 654 -17.08 -41.09 -15.50
CA THR A 654 -17.64 -41.58 -14.25
C THR A 654 -16.56 -41.78 -13.17
N LEU A 655 -15.39 -42.29 -13.56
CA LEU A 655 -14.33 -42.63 -12.63
C LEU A 655 -13.26 -41.57 -12.48
N HIS A 656 -12.91 -40.83 -13.54
CA HIS A 656 -11.93 -39.74 -13.43
C HIS A 656 -12.61 -38.54 -12.81
N GLN A 657 -12.05 -38.01 -11.70
CA GLN A 657 -12.51 -36.79 -11.02
C GLN A 657 -11.55 -35.65 -11.34
N PRO A 658 -12.06 -34.42 -11.49
CA PRO A 658 -11.22 -33.23 -11.77
C PRO A 658 -10.14 -32.98 -10.70
N GLU A 659 -10.33 -33.56 -9.52
CA GLU A 659 -9.43 -33.44 -8.36
C GLU A 659 -8.31 -34.51 -8.36
N ASN A 660 -8.36 -35.48 -9.28
CA ASN A 660 -7.32 -36.50 -9.41
C ASN A 660 -6.03 -35.87 -9.95
N SER A 661 -4.97 -36.07 -9.21
CA SER A 661 -3.65 -35.51 -9.48
C SER A 661 -2.79 -36.38 -10.42
N ASP A 662 -3.37 -37.44 -11.01
CA ASP A 662 -2.63 -38.36 -11.83
C ASP A 662 -3.21 -38.52 -13.24
N ASP A 663 -2.36 -38.92 -14.17
CA ASP A 663 -2.73 -39.20 -15.54
C ASP A 663 -3.56 -40.49 -15.63
N VAL A 664 -4.29 -40.65 -16.70
CA VAL A 664 -5.04 -41.87 -16.99
C VAL A 664 -4.71 -42.35 -18.38
N ALA A 665 -4.16 -43.54 -18.48
CA ALA A 665 -4.07 -44.30 -19.70
C ALA A 665 -5.09 -45.47 -19.69
N LEU A 666 -5.95 -45.53 -20.68
CA LEU A 666 -7.00 -46.56 -20.83
C LEU A 666 -6.90 -47.16 -22.21
N LEU A 667 -6.85 -48.52 -22.28
CA LEU A 667 -6.80 -49.32 -23.49
C LEU A 667 -7.80 -50.46 -23.39
N ILE A 668 -8.72 -50.53 -24.35
CA ILE A 668 -9.72 -51.63 -24.43
C ILE A 668 -9.51 -52.35 -25.74
N ALA A 669 -9.37 -53.67 -25.70
CA ALA A 669 -9.23 -54.52 -26.88
C ALA A 669 -10.33 -55.57 -26.91
N ARG A 670 -11.11 -55.68 -27.98
CA ARG A 670 -12.16 -56.67 -28.20
C ARG A 670 -11.71 -57.64 -29.29
N VAL A 671 -11.87 -58.96 -29.00
CA VAL A 671 -11.57 -60.01 -29.99
C VAL A 671 -12.65 -60.06 -31.07
N LEU A 672 -12.23 -59.93 -32.30
CA LEU A 672 -13.12 -60.04 -33.47
C LEU A 672 -13.32 -61.50 -33.89
N ALA A 673 -14.47 -61.82 -34.52
CA ALA A 673 -14.66 -63.10 -35.13
C ALA A 673 -13.67 -63.25 -36.29
N PRO A 674 -13.09 -64.47 -36.52
CA PRO A 674 -12.24 -64.66 -37.69
C PRO A 674 -13.03 -64.36 -38.94
N ALA A 675 -12.39 -63.60 -39.87
CA ALA A 675 -12.99 -63.16 -41.15
C ALA A 675 -13.27 -64.32 -42.10
#